data_1c094c378e79481240ffaff5d37a613e
#
_entry.id   1c094c378e79481240ffaff5d37a613e
#
_cell.length_a   1.000
_cell.length_b   1.000
_cell.length_c   1.000
_cell.angle_alpha   90.00
_cell.angle_beta   90.00
_cell.angle_gamma   90.00
#
_symmetry.space_group_name_H-M   'P 1'
#
loop_
_entity.id
_entity.type
_entity.pdbx_description
1 polymer ?
#
loop_
_entity_poly.entity_id
_entity_poly.type
_entity_poly.pdbx_seq_one_letter_code
_entity_poly.pdbx_strand_id
1 'polypeptide(L)'
;MRGKKFISLTLSTMLCLQLLPTASFAAAPATDTGNAGLIAEGDYAIAGNGVRVTYDADGQTITLYRTEGSGLIQMSKPSPLGGPVVGGQEVQDFSHISCDVEQSTSGVMGSGQRMTITSQSMSTGLIRTYVLETSDIEEGVVYTATSYEAGASDVEVSWFIGSVYELYGAEDRIWSYNGGGEGPMHYYDTLQKIDLTDSGKFSRENKQDDTAASIPVSDIYIADGGITVGDASATRREVHTPVQETSDSAQVSIGWPGKVIAAGSVIEIGESFAVVHPGDYYNGLRGYKNAMDHLGVIMPAPGDIPDSSYDLRWESWGWGFNWTIDLIIGKLDELQAAGVKQITLDDGWYTNAGDWALNPEKFPNGASDALRLTDAIHEHGMTALLWWRPCDGGIDSILYQQHPEYFVMDADGRPARLPTPGGGTNPSLGYALCPMADGAIASQVDFVNRAMNDWGFDGFKGDYVWSMPECYNPAHNHASPEESTEKQSEIYRVSYEAMVANDPNVFNLLCNCGTPQDYYSLPYMTQIATADPTSVDQTRRRVKAYKALMGDYFPVTADHNNIWYPSAVGTGSVLIEKRDLSGTAKEEYEKWLGIADTVQLQKGRFIGDLYSYGFDPYETYVVEKDGVMYYAFYKDGSKYSPTGYPDIELKGLDPNKMYRIVDYVNDRVVATNLMGDNAVFNTRFSDYLLVKAVEISEPDPEPVDPDYGFTSVDDRDEALIYTGTWHDDNNASFSEGTARYTNSTDASVVFSFTGTSIRWYGQRDTNFGTAEVYLDDELKTTVDANGAAEAGVCLFEALDLPAAEHTIKIVCKSGVIDIDRFAYEAATLEPIYEKVDALSDRITYVGNWEEYHNSEFYMGNAMRTDEAGAYAELTFRGTAVRLYAEMSFNFGTADVYL
;
A
#
# COMPACT_ATOMS: atom_id res chain seq x y z
N MET A 1 3.03 -33.33 -52.21
CA MET A 1 1.73 -33.96 -52.09
C MET A 1 1.58 -34.59 -50.72
N ARG A 2 0.97 -33.91 -49.81
CA ARG A 2 0.28 -34.41 -48.62
C ARG A 2 -0.42 -33.17 -47.99
N GLY A 3 -1.75 -33.15 -48.12
CA GLY A 3 -2.57 -32.05 -47.69
C GLY A 3 -2.71 -32.01 -46.19
N LYS A 4 -2.67 -30.81 -45.64
CA LYS A 4 -3.07 -30.50 -44.25
C LYS A 4 -4.54 -30.15 -44.28
N LYS A 5 -5.35 -30.91 -43.57
CA LYS A 5 -6.77 -30.62 -43.30
C LYS A 5 -6.85 -29.56 -42.22
N PHE A 6 -7.49 -28.47 -42.56
CA PHE A 6 -8.04 -27.53 -41.55
C PHE A 6 -9.26 -28.19 -40.89
N ILE A 7 -9.25 -28.22 -39.58
CA ILE A 7 -10.42 -28.56 -38.75
C ILE A 7 -10.94 -27.26 -38.17
N SER A 8 -12.05 -26.77 -38.70
CA SER A 8 -12.83 -25.72 -38.10
C SER A 8 -13.69 -26.36 -37.00
N LEU A 9 -13.50 -25.92 -35.76
CA LEU A 9 -14.34 -26.32 -34.64
C LEU A 9 -15.43 -25.27 -34.48
N THR A 10 -16.60 -25.54 -35.00
CA THR A 10 -17.84 -24.84 -34.66
C THR A 10 -18.39 -25.44 -33.38
N LEU A 11 -18.38 -24.68 -32.29
CA LEU A 11 -19.05 -25.04 -31.04
C LEU A 11 -20.55 -24.88 -31.21
N SER A 12 -21.26 -26.01 -31.36
CA SER A 12 -22.73 -26.05 -31.25
C SER A 12 -23.07 -26.33 -29.78
N THR A 13 -23.60 -25.33 -29.10
CA THR A 13 -24.25 -25.48 -27.80
C THR A 13 -25.54 -26.29 -27.97
N MET A 14 -25.52 -27.52 -27.52
CA MET A 14 -26.70 -28.41 -27.42
C MET A 14 -27.28 -28.25 -26.00
N LEU A 15 -28.37 -27.51 -25.90
CA LEU A 15 -29.17 -27.33 -24.69
C LEU A 15 -29.95 -28.62 -24.40
N CYS A 16 -29.51 -29.41 -23.41
CA CYS A 16 -30.37 -30.50 -22.90
C CYS A 16 -31.31 -29.97 -21.82
N LEU A 17 -32.56 -29.70 -22.21
CA LEU A 17 -33.65 -29.50 -21.25
C LEU A 17 -33.99 -30.84 -20.59
N GLN A 18 -33.66 -31.02 -19.34
CA GLN A 18 -34.31 -32.03 -18.50
C GLN A 18 -35.46 -31.36 -17.73
N LEU A 19 -36.68 -31.71 -18.08
CA LEU A 19 -37.90 -31.37 -17.37
C LEU A 19 -37.94 -32.09 -16.02
N LEU A 20 -37.79 -31.32 -14.92
CA LEU A 20 -38.22 -31.71 -13.61
C LEU A 20 -39.52 -31.01 -13.24
N PRO A 21 -40.42 -31.65 -12.47
CA PRO A 21 -41.79 -31.15 -12.33
C PRO A 21 -41.86 -29.87 -11.51
N THR A 22 -42.61 -28.92 -12.00
CA THR A 22 -42.95 -27.68 -11.31
C THR A 22 -43.74 -27.95 -10.04
N ALA A 23 -43.07 -27.77 -8.90
CA ALA A 23 -43.76 -27.46 -7.66
C ALA A 23 -43.96 -25.95 -7.63
N SER A 24 -45.15 -25.49 -7.81
CA SER A 24 -45.51 -24.10 -7.62
C SER A 24 -45.43 -23.76 -6.13
N PHE A 25 -44.34 -23.18 -5.69
CA PHE A 25 -44.37 -22.41 -4.47
C PHE A 25 -44.93 -21.04 -4.82
N ALA A 26 -46.14 -20.77 -4.37
CA ALA A 26 -46.66 -19.44 -4.28
C ALA A 26 -45.74 -18.68 -3.31
N ALA A 27 -45.00 -17.71 -3.82
CA ALA A 27 -44.30 -16.77 -2.99
C ALA A 27 -45.34 -16.04 -2.15
N ALA A 28 -45.33 -16.25 -0.87
CA ALA A 28 -46.03 -15.37 0.08
C ALA A 28 -45.46 -13.95 -0.12
N PRO A 29 -46.26 -12.91 -0.15
CA PRO A 29 -45.73 -11.56 -0.15
C PRO A 29 -44.85 -11.39 1.08
N ALA A 30 -43.62 -10.97 0.87
CA ALA A 30 -42.72 -10.59 1.95
C ALA A 30 -43.39 -9.46 2.74
N THR A 31 -43.95 -9.80 3.89
CA THR A 31 -44.41 -8.78 4.83
C THR A 31 -43.15 -8.19 5.46
N ASP A 32 -42.75 -7.04 4.94
CA ASP A 32 -41.78 -6.14 5.59
C ASP A 32 -42.41 -5.66 6.91
N THR A 33 -42.07 -6.30 8.02
CA THR A 33 -42.50 -5.93 9.36
C THR A 33 -41.38 -5.27 10.18
N GLY A 34 -40.33 -4.79 9.54
CA GLY A 34 -39.21 -4.12 10.22
C GLY A 34 -38.95 -2.72 9.67
N ASN A 35 -39.37 -1.69 10.33
CA ASN A 35 -39.11 -0.26 10.08
C ASN A 35 -40.04 0.52 9.10
N ALA A 36 -41.33 0.35 9.19
CA ALA A 36 -42.32 1.23 8.56
C ALA A 36 -42.34 2.68 9.16
N GLY A 37 -41.37 3.04 9.97
CA GLY A 37 -41.37 4.32 10.70
C GLY A 37 -40.35 5.37 10.22
N LEU A 38 -39.51 5.05 9.20
CA LEU A 38 -38.43 5.93 8.75
C LEU A 38 -38.63 6.56 7.36
N ILE A 39 -39.70 6.27 6.67
CA ILE A 39 -40.05 6.92 5.40
C ILE A 39 -41.14 7.93 5.65
N ALA A 40 -40.82 9.21 5.42
CA ALA A 40 -41.85 10.26 5.42
C ALA A 40 -42.81 10.06 4.22
N GLU A 41 -44.04 10.57 4.33
CA GLU A 41 -45.02 10.52 3.24
C GLU A 41 -44.45 11.33 2.06
N GLY A 42 -44.13 10.67 0.91
CA GLY A 42 -43.50 11.31 -0.22
C GLY A 42 -42.10 10.84 -0.54
N ASP A 43 -41.45 10.04 0.34
CA ASP A 43 -40.13 9.48 0.11
C ASP A 43 -40.17 8.14 -0.66
N TYR A 44 -39.13 7.91 -1.43
CA TYR A 44 -38.90 6.65 -2.16
C TYR A 44 -37.71 5.90 -1.57
N ALA A 45 -37.72 4.58 -1.70
CA ALA A 45 -36.60 3.77 -1.22
C ALA A 45 -36.38 2.53 -2.06
N ILE A 46 -35.09 2.13 -2.19
CA ILE A 46 -34.65 0.84 -2.71
C ILE A 46 -33.69 0.21 -1.70
N ALA A 47 -33.60 -1.12 -1.75
CA ALA A 47 -32.71 -1.88 -0.88
C ALA A 47 -32.07 -3.03 -1.66
N GLY A 48 -30.87 -3.40 -1.26
CA GLY A 48 -30.11 -4.54 -1.76
C GLY A 48 -29.35 -5.22 -0.64
N ASN A 49 -28.43 -6.10 -0.99
CA ASN A 49 -27.57 -6.75 -0.01
C ASN A 49 -26.69 -5.69 0.70
N GLY A 50 -26.85 -5.57 2.01
CA GLY A 50 -26.03 -4.66 2.84
C GLY A 50 -26.35 -3.16 2.68
N VAL A 51 -27.26 -2.74 1.81
CA VAL A 51 -27.52 -1.32 1.52
C VAL A 51 -29.00 -0.99 1.41
N ARG A 52 -29.36 0.22 1.86
CA ARG A 52 -30.63 0.88 1.56
C ARG A 52 -30.35 2.31 1.11
N VAL A 53 -31.10 2.76 0.10
CA VAL A 53 -31.07 4.13 -0.40
C VAL A 53 -32.46 4.73 -0.28
N THR A 54 -32.56 5.93 0.28
CA THR A 54 -33.80 6.70 0.30
C THR A 54 -33.66 7.96 -0.56
N TYR A 55 -34.75 8.38 -1.18
CA TYR A 55 -34.82 9.62 -1.94
C TYR A 55 -35.93 10.50 -1.42
N ASP A 56 -35.57 11.72 -1.03
CA ASP A 56 -36.50 12.80 -0.67
C ASP A 56 -36.79 13.64 -1.94
N ALA A 57 -38.04 13.58 -2.40
CA ALA A 57 -38.48 14.28 -3.60
C ALA A 57 -38.55 15.80 -3.43
N ASP A 58 -38.88 16.30 -2.23
CA ASP A 58 -38.95 17.72 -1.92
C ASP A 58 -37.57 18.35 -1.80
N GLY A 59 -36.63 17.66 -1.13
CA GLY A 59 -35.25 18.08 -0.96
C GLY A 59 -34.34 17.78 -2.15
N GLN A 60 -34.76 16.94 -3.10
CA GLN A 60 -33.93 16.43 -4.19
C GLN A 60 -32.63 15.79 -3.69
N THR A 61 -32.73 15.04 -2.58
CA THR A 61 -31.57 14.42 -1.92
C THR A 61 -31.73 12.92 -1.75
N ILE A 62 -30.59 12.20 -1.78
CA ILE A 62 -30.53 10.78 -1.46
C ILE A 62 -29.77 10.58 -0.14
N THR A 63 -30.10 9.52 0.58
CA THR A 63 -29.39 9.12 1.79
C THR A 63 -29.04 7.65 1.71
N LEU A 64 -27.80 7.34 1.98
CA LEU A 64 -27.27 5.97 2.01
C LEU A 64 -27.26 5.43 3.43
N TYR A 65 -27.71 4.18 3.57
CA TYR A 65 -27.69 3.43 4.81
C TYR A 65 -27.00 2.10 4.59
N ARG A 66 -26.14 1.69 5.52
CA ARG A 66 -25.66 0.31 5.62
C ARG A 66 -26.66 -0.51 6.44
N THR A 67 -26.96 -1.73 6.01
CA THR A 67 -27.82 -2.63 6.77
C THR A 67 -26.98 -3.62 7.56
N GLU A 68 -27.28 -3.78 8.86
CA GLU A 68 -26.59 -4.72 9.73
C GLU A 68 -27.63 -5.52 10.52
N GLY A 69 -27.77 -6.80 10.17
CA GLY A 69 -28.87 -7.61 10.71
C GLY A 69 -30.24 -7.01 10.38
N SER A 70 -30.99 -6.56 11.39
CA SER A 70 -32.26 -5.86 11.21
C SER A 70 -32.14 -4.33 11.39
N GLY A 71 -30.93 -3.81 11.62
CA GLY A 71 -30.66 -2.39 11.84
C GLY A 71 -30.28 -1.64 10.58
N LEU A 72 -30.47 -0.31 10.63
CA LEU A 72 -29.98 0.61 9.61
C LEU A 72 -28.99 1.58 10.27
N ILE A 73 -27.80 1.70 9.67
CA ILE A 73 -26.78 2.66 10.04
C ILE A 73 -26.74 3.71 8.94
N GLN A 74 -27.05 4.96 9.27
CA GLN A 74 -26.97 6.04 8.30
C GLN A 74 -25.49 6.32 7.97
N MET A 75 -25.12 6.26 6.70
CA MET A 75 -23.75 6.45 6.22
C MET A 75 -23.55 7.84 5.60
N SER A 76 -24.54 8.36 4.88
CA SER A 76 -24.46 9.72 4.32
C SER A 76 -25.45 10.67 4.99
N LYS A 77 -25.12 11.97 5.02
CA LYS A 77 -26.13 13.02 5.17
C LYS A 77 -27.03 13.01 3.93
N PRO A 78 -28.24 13.64 3.98
CA PRO A 78 -29.00 13.89 2.76
C PRO A 78 -28.13 14.61 1.73
N SER A 79 -27.86 13.97 0.62
CA SER A 79 -26.86 14.36 -0.36
C SER A 79 -27.52 14.71 -1.71
N PRO A 80 -27.10 15.77 -2.41
CA PRO A 80 -27.69 16.15 -3.69
C PRO A 80 -27.32 15.13 -4.78
N LEU A 81 -28.13 15.08 -5.84
CA LEU A 81 -27.90 14.22 -6.99
C LEU A 81 -26.78 14.73 -7.94
N GLY A 82 -26.10 15.82 -7.60
CA GLY A 82 -25.16 16.49 -8.47
C GLY A 82 -25.82 17.23 -9.63
N GLY A 83 -25.03 17.83 -10.51
CA GLY A 83 -25.55 18.63 -11.63
C GLY A 83 -24.48 19.04 -12.63
N PRO A 84 -24.87 19.57 -13.79
CA PRO A 84 -23.96 20.10 -14.76
C PRO A 84 -23.45 21.48 -14.32
N VAL A 85 -22.19 21.80 -14.64
CA VAL A 85 -21.61 23.13 -14.44
C VAL A 85 -21.80 23.96 -15.71
N VAL A 86 -22.65 24.98 -15.63
CA VAL A 86 -22.98 25.87 -16.74
C VAL A 86 -22.54 27.28 -16.39
N GLY A 87 -21.75 27.90 -17.27
CA GLY A 87 -21.22 29.24 -16.99
C GLY A 87 -20.35 29.33 -15.72
N GLY A 88 -19.69 28.26 -15.35
CA GLY A 88 -18.82 28.15 -14.17
C GLY A 88 -19.57 27.95 -12.83
N GLN A 89 -20.86 27.64 -12.86
CA GLN A 89 -21.65 27.35 -11.65
C GLN A 89 -22.41 26.04 -11.81
N GLU A 90 -22.45 25.23 -10.77
CA GLU A 90 -23.25 24.03 -10.72
C GLU A 90 -24.76 24.39 -10.76
N VAL A 91 -25.50 23.72 -11.60
CA VAL A 91 -26.95 23.83 -11.71
C VAL A 91 -27.60 22.98 -10.62
N GLN A 92 -28.16 23.62 -9.62
CA GLN A 92 -28.78 22.97 -8.45
C GLN A 92 -30.31 23.17 -8.38
N ASP A 93 -30.91 23.92 -9.30
CA ASP A 93 -32.32 24.31 -9.29
C ASP A 93 -33.26 23.29 -9.94
N PHE A 94 -32.91 22.01 -9.80
CA PHE A 94 -33.76 20.92 -10.30
C PHE A 94 -35.00 20.77 -9.42
N SER A 95 -36.15 20.56 -10.07
CA SER A 95 -37.44 20.22 -9.46
C SER A 95 -37.89 18.84 -9.84
N HIS A 96 -38.40 18.09 -8.86
CA HIS A 96 -38.90 16.73 -9.08
C HIS A 96 -40.03 16.68 -10.12
N ILE A 97 -39.98 15.70 -11.02
CA ILE A 97 -41.02 15.36 -11.96
C ILE A 97 -41.65 14.01 -11.61
N SER A 98 -40.82 12.96 -11.51
CA SER A 98 -41.27 11.60 -11.17
C SER A 98 -40.15 10.80 -10.52
N CYS A 99 -40.57 9.78 -9.80
CA CYS A 99 -39.66 8.73 -9.31
C CYS A 99 -40.37 7.38 -9.43
N ASP A 100 -39.76 6.48 -10.17
CA ASP A 100 -40.25 5.12 -10.37
C ASP A 100 -39.32 4.13 -9.66
N VAL A 101 -39.93 3.19 -8.93
CA VAL A 101 -39.18 2.11 -8.24
C VAL A 101 -39.67 0.78 -8.78
N GLU A 102 -38.74 -0.06 -9.23
CA GLU A 102 -39.04 -1.37 -9.80
C GLU A 102 -38.04 -2.44 -9.32
N GLN A 103 -38.46 -3.70 -9.41
CA GLN A 103 -37.55 -4.83 -9.25
C GLN A 103 -36.82 -5.04 -10.57
N SER A 104 -35.50 -4.98 -10.55
CA SER A 104 -34.63 -5.26 -11.68
C SER A 104 -34.12 -6.70 -11.63
N THR A 105 -34.20 -7.41 -12.75
CA THR A 105 -33.67 -8.78 -12.91
C THR A 105 -32.49 -8.84 -13.88
N SER A 106 -32.14 -7.72 -14.48
CA SER A 106 -31.11 -7.59 -15.53
C SER A 106 -30.41 -6.22 -15.50
N GLY A 107 -30.25 -5.66 -14.28
CA GLY A 107 -29.44 -4.46 -14.07
C GLY A 107 -27.94 -4.74 -14.28
N VAL A 108 -27.13 -3.70 -14.24
CA VAL A 108 -25.66 -3.78 -14.36
C VAL A 108 -25.09 -4.74 -13.32
N MET A 109 -25.68 -4.75 -12.12
CA MET A 109 -25.27 -5.59 -11.00
C MET A 109 -26.08 -6.89 -10.88
N GLY A 110 -26.79 -7.31 -11.91
CA GLY A 110 -27.68 -8.46 -11.89
C GLY A 110 -29.06 -8.15 -11.31
N SER A 111 -29.57 -9.01 -10.41
CA SER A 111 -30.86 -8.75 -9.74
C SER A 111 -30.69 -7.74 -8.59
N GLY A 112 -31.76 -6.94 -8.39
CA GLY A 112 -31.82 -5.91 -7.37
C GLY A 112 -33.01 -4.99 -7.56
N GLN A 113 -32.98 -3.82 -6.97
CA GLN A 113 -34.01 -2.80 -7.14
C GLN A 113 -33.45 -1.61 -7.92
N ARG A 114 -34.27 -1.04 -8.77
CA ARG A 114 -33.95 0.16 -9.55
C ARG A 114 -34.87 1.31 -9.14
N MET A 115 -34.31 2.48 -8.97
CA MET A 115 -35.02 3.75 -8.79
C MET A 115 -34.62 4.70 -9.91
N THR A 116 -35.60 5.20 -10.65
CA THR A 116 -35.41 6.18 -11.72
C THR A 116 -36.05 7.50 -11.34
N ILE A 117 -35.23 8.52 -11.15
CA ILE A 117 -35.64 9.87 -10.76
C ILE A 117 -35.55 10.80 -11.96
N THR A 118 -36.65 11.46 -12.28
CA THR A 118 -36.69 12.50 -13.32
C THR A 118 -36.91 13.87 -12.66
N SER A 119 -36.10 14.83 -13.06
CA SER A 119 -36.17 16.21 -12.54
C SER A 119 -35.82 17.20 -13.66
N GLN A 120 -36.26 18.47 -13.51
CA GLN A 120 -36.02 19.52 -14.50
C GLN A 120 -35.42 20.75 -13.83
N SER A 121 -34.35 21.29 -14.44
CA SER A 121 -33.78 22.58 -14.04
C SER A 121 -34.64 23.72 -14.56
N MET A 122 -34.93 24.67 -13.67
CA MET A 122 -35.71 25.85 -13.98
C MET A 122 -34.92 26.90 -14.77
N SER A 123 -33.60 26.97 -14.55
CA SER A 123 -32.72 27.96 -15.18
C SER A 123 -32.24 27.54 -16.56
N THR A 124 -31.92 26.25 -16.75
CA THR A 124 -31.37 25.74 -18.00
C THR A 124 -32.43 25.02 -18.86
N GLY A 125 -33.53 24.57 -18.26
CA GLY A 125 -34.55 23.74 -18.91
C GLY A 125 -34.07 22.28 -19.12
N LEU A 126 -32.89 21.90 -18.70
CA LEU A 126 -32.40 20.52 -18.80
C LEU A 126 -33.29 19.57 -18.01
N ILE A 127 -33.62 18.44 -18.57
CA ILE A 127 -34.25 17.32 -17.88
C ILE A 127 -33.14 16.34 -17.49
N ARG A 128 -33.04 16.05 -16.20
CA ARG A 128 -32.10 15.05 -15.65
C ARG A 128 -32.86 13.77 -15.38
N THR A 129 -32.35 12.65 -15.88
CA THR A 129 -32.74 11.29 -15.46
C THR A 129 -31.59 10.70 -14.68
N TYR A 130 -31.84 10.37 -13.40
CA TYR A 130 -30.88 9.80 -12.48
C TYR A 130 -31.36 8.40 -12.09
N VAL A 131 -30.54 7.39 -12.36
CA VAL A 131 -30.83 5.99 -12.09
C VAL A 131 -29.98 5.51 -10.93
N LEU A 132 -30.60 4.80 -10.00
CA LEU A 132 -29.94 4.09 -8.90
C LEU A 132 -30.30 2.61 -9.00
N GLU A 133 -29.34 1.73 -8.90
CA GLU A 133 -29.56 0.29 -8.81
C GLU A 133 -28.83 -0.28 -7.61
N THR A 134 -29.50 -1.13 -6.82
CA THR A 134 -28.89 -1.94 -5.78
C THR A 134 -28.69 -3.37 -6.27
N SER A 135 -27.81 -4.12 -5.65
CA SER A 135 -27.58 -5.54 -5.94
C SER A 135 -28.12 -6.43 -4.84
N ASP A 136 -28.72 -7.57 -5.22
CA ASP A 136 -29.07 -8.65 -4.28
C ASP A 136 -27.86 -9.52 -3.91
N ILE A 137 -26.74 -9.38 -4.65
CA ILE A 137 -25.52 -10.19 -4.53
C ILE A 137 -24.41 -9.40 -3.88
N GLU A 138 -24.02 -8.26 -4.47
CA GLU A 138 -22.89 -7.45 -4.01
C GLU A 138 -23.27 -6.62 -2.79
N GLU A 139 -22.51 -6.78 -1.72
CA GLU A 139 -22.79 -6.13 -0.44
C GLU A 139 -22.43 -4.64 -0.50
N GLY A 140 -23.36 -3.79 -0.08
CA GLY A 140 -23.15 -2.35 0.08
C GLY A 140 -23.10 -1.57 -1.22
N VAL A 141 -23.20 -2.19 -2.38
CA VAL A 141 -22.97 -1.54 -3.69
C VAL A 141 -24.24 -0.91 -4.24
N VAL A 142 -24.10 0.32 -4.71
CA VAL A 142 -25.11 1.07 -5.46
C VAL A 142 -24.49 1.55 -6.78
N TYR A 143 -25.07 1.12 -7.90
CA TYR A 143 -24.73 1.67 -9.21
C TYR A 143 -25.56 2.93 -9.47
N THR A 144 -24.95 3.94 -10.12
CA THR A 144 -25.64 5.17 -10.53
C THR A 144 -25.32 5.51 -11.97
N ALA A 145 -26.31 6.02 -12.69
CA ALA A 145 -26.15 6.55 -14.05
C ALA A 145 -26.96 7.84 -14.19
N THR A 146 -26.44 8.79 -14.95
CA THR A 146 -27.10 10.07 -15.17
C THR A 146 -27.14 10.44 -16.64
N SER A 147 -28.30 10.90 -17.11
CA SER A 147 -28.46 11.48 -18.45
C SER A 147 -29.14 12.84 -18.37
N TYR A 148 -28.87 13.66 -19.37
CA TYR A 148 -29.50 14.97 -19.54
C TYR A 148 -30.12 15.11 -20.93
N GLU A 149 -31.33 15.66 -20.99
CA GLU A 149 -32.02 16.06 -22.20
C GLU A 149 -32.10 17.59 -22.28
N ALA A 150 -31.61 18.17 -23.38
CA ALA A 150 -31.74 19.59 -23.62
C ALA A 150 -33.09 19.95 -24.24
N GLY A 151 -33.65 21.09 -23.83
CA GLY A 151 -34.86 21.64 -24.44
C GLY A 151 -34.64 22.17 -25.85
N ALA A 152 -35.14 23.37 -26.12
CA ALA A 152 -35.11 23.98 -27.45
C ALA A 152 -33.77 24.66 -27.82
N SER A 153 -32.78 24.69 -26.94
CA SER A 153 -31.48 25.35 -27.13
C SER A 153 -30.35 24.44 -26.71
N ASP A 154 -29.22 24.58 -27.37
CA ASP A 154 -27.98 23.96 -26.93
C ASP A 154 -27.57 24.46 -25.51
N VAL A 155 -27.01 23.56 -24.71
CA VAL A 155 -26.47 23.88 -23.38
C VAL A 155 -25.00 23.48 -23.35
N GLU A 156 -24.11 24.46 -23.15
CA GLU A 156 -22.70 24.23 -23.00
C GLU A 156 -22.40 23.93 -21.53
N VAL A 157 -21.93 22.74 -21.26
CA VAL A 157 -21.55 22.26 -19.92
C VAL A 157 -20.05 22.14 -19.86
N SER A 158 -19.42 22.75 -18.86
CA SER A 158 -17.96 22.68 -18.65
C SER A 158 -17.52 21.48 -17.82
N TRP A 159 -18.39 20.96 -16.96
CA TRP A 159 -18.16 19.80 -16.11
C TRP A 159 -19.46 19.18 -15.67
N PHE A 160 -19.51 17.87 -15.50
CA PHE A 160 -20.63 17.15 -14.89
C PHE A 160 -20.25 16.65 -13.50
N ILE A 161 -21.01 17.05 -12.49
CA ILE A 161 -20.92 16.48 -11.15
C ILE A 161 -21.97 15.39 -11.06
N GLY A 162 -21.52 14.18 -10.73
CA GLY A 162 -22.37 13.02 -10.50
C GLY A 162 -22.80 12.88 -9.05
N SER A 163 -22.64 11.69 -8.50
CA SER A 163 -22.97 11.44 -7.09
C SER A 163 -22.07 12.25 -6.15
N VAL A 164 -22.68 12.83 -5.13
CA VAL A 164 -21.98 13.53 -4.03
C VAL A 164 -22.46 12.93 -2.74
N TYR A 165 -21.59 12.49 -1.87
CA TYR A 165 -21.97 11.95 -0.56
C TYR A 165 -21.14 12.60 0.53
N GLU A 166 -21.82 13.22 1.51
CA GLU A 166 -21.21 13.71 2.71
C GLU A 166 -21.38 12.67 3.82
N LEU A 167 -20.31 12.32 4.50
CA LEU A 167 -20.31 11.30 5.55
C LEU A 167 -21.15 11.74 6.76
N TYR A 168 -21.97 10.83 7.30
CA TYR A 168 -22.79 11.07 8.48
C TYR A 168 -22.05 10.67 9.76
N GLY A 169 -22.27 11.41 10.84
CA GLY A 169 -21.75 11.06 12.17
C GLY A 169 -20.24 11.20 12.32
N ALA A 170 -19.62 12.07 11.52
CA ALA A 170 -18.19 12.32 11.64
C ALA A 170 -17.83 12.85 13.03
N GLU A 171 -16.83 12.23 13.63
CA GLU A 171 -16.20 12.61 14.88
C GLU A 171 -14.95 13.47 14.61
N ASP A 172 -14.04 13.57 15.59
CA ASP A 172 -12.83 14.40 15.48
C ASP A 172 -11.88 14.04 14.32
N ARG A 173 -12.03 12.86 13.73
CA ARG A 173 -11.18 12.38 12.65
C ARG A 173 -11.93 11.55 11.62
N ILE A 174 -11.59 11.78 10.38
CA ILE A 174 -12.00 10.99 9.21
C ILE A 174 -10.73 10.54 8.50
N TRP A 175 -10.75 9.36 7.92
CA TRP A 175 -9.70 8.93 7.00
C TRP A 175 -10.23 8.96 5.57
N SER A 176 -9.34 9.30 4.64
CA SER A 176 -9.63 9.31 3.21
C SER A 176 -8.60 8.48 2.46
N TYR A 177 -9.09 7.55 1.64
CA TYR A 177 -8.28 6.88 0.63
C TYR A 177 -8.53 7.53 -0.73
N ASN A 178 -7.46 7.80 -1.48
CA ASN A 178 -7.51 8.36 -2.82
C ASN A 178 -6.70 7.48 -3.77
N GLY A 179 -7.34 6.93 -4.78
CA GLY A 179 -6.72 6.07 -5.78
C GLY A 179 -5.82 6.78 -6.77
N GLY A 180 -5.85 8.12 -6.80
CA GLY A 180 -5.09 8.95 -7.73
C GLY A 180 -3.95 9.71 -7.08
N GLY A 181 -3.06 10.19 -7.93
CA GLY A 181 -1.89 10.94 -7.54
C GLY A 181 -2.05 12.43 -7.85
N GLU A 182 -2.30 13.23 -6.85
CA GLU A 182 -1.89 14.63 -6.89
C GLU A 182 -0.51 14.76 -6.27
N GLY A 183 0.38 15.43 -6.95
CA GLY A 183 1.70 15.72 -6.46
C GLY A 183 2.83 15.07 -7.25
N PRO A 184 4.07 15.42 -6.95
CA PRO A 184 5.22 14.89 -7.65
C PRO A 184 5.36 13.38 -7.39
N MET A 185 5.93 12.70 -8.36
CA MET A 185 6.35 11.30 -8.31
C MET A 185 7.02 10.98 -6.95
N HIS A 186 6.72 9.83 -6.37
CA HIS A 186 7.18 9.32 -5.07
C HIS A 186 6.54 9.95 -3.82
N TYR A 187 5.89 11.10 -3.91
CA TYR A 187 5.39 11.83 -2.73
C TYR A 187 3.88 11.75 -2.51
N TYR A 188 3.16 11.07 -3.39
CA TYR A 188 1.73 10.91 -3.18
C TYR A 188 1.44 9.93 -2.03
N ASP A 189 0.43 10.26 -1.26
CA ASP A 189 -0.06 9.43 -0.18
C ASP A 189 -1.53 9.09 -0.42
N THR A 190 -1.80 7.82 -0.64
CA THR A 190 -3.15 7.34 -0.94
C THR A 190 -4.07 7.37 0.27
N LEU A 191 -3.52 7.39 1.50
CA LEU A 191 -4.31 7.37 2.72
C LEU A 191 -3.95 8.56 3.60
N GLN A 192 -4.93 9.43 3.87
CA GLN A 192 -4.72 10.64 4.64
C GLN A 192 -5.80 10.81 5.72
N LYS A 193 -5.38 11.38 6.86
CA LYS A 193 -6.28 11.80 7.92
C LYS A 193 -6.83 13.19 7.60
N ILE A 194 -8.13 13.35 7.72
CA ILE A 194 -8.82 14.64 7.73
C ILE A 194 -9.06 15.01 9.19
N ASP A 195 -8.46 16.09 9.63
CA ASP A 195 -8.57 16.57 11.01
C ASP A 195 -9.50 17.78 11.04
N LEU A 196 -10.74 17.59 11.46
CA LEU A 196 -11.77 18.64 11.49
C LEU A 196 -11.47 19.77 12.49
N THR A 197 -10.44 19.62 13.32
CA THR A 197 -10.01 20.65 14.27
C THR A 197 -8.91 21.56 13.69
N ASP A 198 -8.32 21.20 12.55
CA ASP A 198 -7.33 22.02 11.87
C ASP A 198 -7.99 23.19 11.11
N SER A 199 -7.31 24.32 11.08
CA SER A 199 -7.77 25.51 10.34
C SER A 199 -7.58 25.42 8.83
N GLY A 200 -6.81 24.44 8.35
CA GLY A 200 -6.59 24.14 6.95
C GLY A 200 -7.67 23.21 6.41
N LYS A 201 -8.42 23.63 5.40
CA LYS A 201 -9.42 22.75 4.79
C LYS A 201 -8.76 21.69 3.92
N PHE A 202 -9.02 20.43 4.23
CA PHE A 202 -8.60 19.31 3.41
C PHE A 202 -9.34 19.34 2.06
N SER A 203 -8.56 19.23 0.98
CA SER A 203 -9.09 19.04 -0.37
C SER A 203 -8.13 18.16 -1.15
N ARG A 204 -8.65 17.13 -1.77
CA ARG A 204 -7.89 16.19 -2.58
C ARG A 204 -8.65 15.93 -3.86
N GLU A 205 -8.00 16.13 -4.98
CA GLU A 205 -8.56 15.83 -6.29
C GLU A 205 -7.92 14.55 -6.82
N ASN A 206 -8.66 13.45 -6.81
CA ASN A 206 -8.24 12.22 -7.46
C ASN A 206 -8.57 12.31 -8.93
N LYS A 207 -7.56 12.31 -9.81
CA LYS A 207 -7.71 12.45 -11.25
C LYS A 207 -7.29 11.20 -11.99
N GLN A 208 -8.09 10.81 -12.96
CA GLN A 208 -7.70 9.96 -14.06
C GLN A 208 -7.94 10.74 -15.35
N ASP A 209 -6.88 11.21 -15.98
CA ASP A 209 -6.91 12.01 -17.20
C ASP A 209 -5.69 11.70 -18.10
N ASP A 210 -5.43 12.51 -19.10
CA ASP A 210 -4.27 12.39 -19.98
C ASP A 210 -2.93 12.65 -19.29
N THR A 211 -2.93 13.20 -18.06
CA THR A 211 -1.74 13.54 -17.28
C THR A 211 -1.52 12.66 -16.07
N ALA A 212 -2.54 11.93 -15.62
CA ALA A 212 -2.49 11.10 -14.42
C ALA A 212 -3.15 9.74 -14.63
N ALA A 213 -2.40 8.66 -14.49
CA ALA A 213 -2.94 7.33 -14.27
C ALA A 213 -3.39 7.20 -12.82
N SER A 214 -4.51 6.52 -12.58
CA SER A 214 -5.00 6.30 -11.23
C SER A 214 -5.93 5.09 -11.12
N ILE A 215 -6.23 4.70 -9.90
CA ILE A 215 -7.40 3.92 -9.56
C ILE A 215 -8.55 4.92 -9.41
N PRO A 216 -9.59 4.90 -10.27
CA PRO A 216 -10.61 5.95 -10.32
C PRO A 216 -11.64 5.82 -9.19
N VAL A 217 -11.15 5.82 -7.96
CA VAL A 217 -11.95 5.60 -6.74
C VAL A 217 -11.39 6.42 -5.59
N SER A 218 -12.28 6.98 -4.79
CA SER A 218 -11.97 7.60 -3.50
C SER A 218 -12.89 7.08 -2.41
N ASP A 219 -12.39 7.04 -1.20
CA ASP A 219 -13.10 6.59 -0.01
C ASP A 219 -12.95 7.56 1.15
N ILE A 220 -14.00 7.69 1.95
CA ILE A 220 -13.99 8.39 3.23
C ILE A 220 -14.62 7.50 4.30
N TYR A 221 -13.97 7.34 5.45
CA TYR A 221 -14.46 6.46 6.50
C TYR A 221 -14.17 6.96 7.92
N ILE A 222 -14.98 6.49 8.86
CA ILE A 222 -14.86 6.63 10.31
C ILE A 222 -14.85 5.24 10.96
N ALA A 223 -14.86 5.16 12.28
CA ALA A 223 -14.85 3.89 13.01
C ALA A 223 -15.97 2.93 12.60
N ASP A 224 -17.17 3.47 12.34
CA ASP A 224 -18.36 2.68 11.98
C ASP A 224 -18.41 2.24 10.50
N GLY A 225 -17.46 2.69 9.67
CA GLY A 225 -17.39 2.38 8.24
C GLY A 225 -17.35 3.62 7.36
N GLY A 226 -17.56 3.44 6.06
CA GLY A 226 -17.31 4.50 5.06
C GLY A 226 -18.19 4.45 3.83
N ILE A 227 -17.88 5.38 2.93
CA ILE A 227 -18.47 5.50 1.61
C ILE A 227 -17.35 5.62 0.58
N THR A 228 -17.28 4.63 -0.30
CA THR A 228 -16.39 4.64 -1.46
C THR A 228 -17.18 5.10 -2.68
N VAL A 229 -16.59 5.94 -3.53
CA VAL A 229 -17.15 6.34 -4.82
C VAL A 229 -16.12 6.12 -5.91
N GLY A 230 -16.49 5.46 -6.97
CA GLY A 230 -15.60 5.18 -8.10
C GLY A 230 -16.31 5.13 -9.45
N ASP A 231 -15.55 5.24 -10.52
CA ASP A 231 -16.04 5.17 -11.89
C ASP A 231 -16.55 3.77 -12.23
N ALA A 232 -17.70 3.69 -12.92
CA ALA A 232 -18.30 2.44 -13.36
C ALA A 232 -18.16 2.26 -14.87
N SER A 233 -16.92 2.32 -15.38
CA SER A 233 -16.62 2.09 -16.79
C SER A 233 -15.79 0.83 -17.00
N ALA A 234 -16.09 0.08 -18.06
CA ALA A 234 -15.26 -1.07 -18.46
C ALA A 234 -13.93 -0.65 -19.11
N THR A 235 -13.79 0.60 -19.49
CA THR A 235 -12.60 1.16 -20.11
C THR A 235 -12.18 2.45 -19.41
N ARG A 236 -10.88 2.74 -19.45
CA ARG A 236 -10.35 3.99 -18.93
C ARG A 236 -11.01 5.19 -19.61
N ARG A 237 -11.35 6.20 -18.83
CA ARG A 237 -11.86 7.49 -19.31
C ARG A 237 -11.42 8.60 -18.34
N GLU A 238 -11.54 9.85 -18.76
CA GLU A 238 -11.32 10.97 -17.88
C GLU A 238 -12.43 11.04 -16.83
N VAL A 239 -12.02 11.02 -15.55
CA VAL A 239 -12.91 11.08 -14.39
C VAL A 239 -12.16 11.60 -13.18
N HIS A 240 -12.86 12.39 -12.36
CA HIS A 240 -12.32 12.86 -11.08
C HIS A 240 -13.21 12.35 -9.94
N THR A 241 -12.56 11.89 -8.86
CA THR A 241 -13.24 11.47 -7.61
C THR A 241 -12.71 12.28 -6.42
N PRO A 242 -13.03 13.59 -6.33
CA PRO A 242 -12.51 14.46 -5.30
C PRO A 242 -13.05 14.14 -3.91
N VAL A 243 -12.21 14.38 -2.89
CA VAL A 243 -12.58 14.38 -1.48
C VAL A 243 -12.35 15.78 -0.92
N GLN A 244 -13.32 16.30 -0.22
CA GLN A 244 -13.26 17.65 0.37
C GLN A 244 -13.79 17.63 1.80
N GLU A 245 -13.10 18.35 2.68
CA GLU A 245 -13.60 18.67 4.01
C GLU A 245 -14.77 19.64 3.92
N THR A 246 -15.82 19.38 4.68
CA THR A 246 -16.98 20.27 4.88
C THR A 246 -16.83 21.05 6.20
N SER A 247 -17.89 21.66 6.69
CA SER A 247 -17.84 22.39 7.95
C SER A 247 -17.68 21.51 9.19
N ASP A 248 -18.13 20.26 9.11
CA ASP A 248 -18.23 19.32 10.24
C ASP A 248 -18.07 17.85 9.81
N SER A 249 -17.62 17.61 8.57
CA SER A 249 -17.47 16.28 7.99
C SER A 249 -16.56 16.32 6.77
N ALA A 250 -16.64 15.30 5.92
CA ALA A 250 -16.04 15.25 4.59
C ALA A 250 -17.03 14.70 3.57
N GLN A 251 -16.87 15.13 2.32
CA GLN A 251 -17.62 14.62 1.21
C GLN A 251 -16.70 13.96 0.16
N VAL A 252 -17.21 12.93 -0.48
CA VAL A 252 -16.65 12.30 -1.67
C VAL A 252 -17.63 12.48 -2.82
N SER A 253 -17.11 12.73 -4.01
CA SER A 253 -17.93 12.91 -5.21
C SER A 253 -17.23 12.34 -6.44
N ILE A 254 -17.96 12.33 -7.58
CA ILE A 254 -17.42 11.94 -8.87
C ILE A 254 -17.87 12.93 -9.94
N GLY A 255 -17.00 13.14 -10.95
CA GLY A 255 -17.36 14.03 -12.05
C GLY A 255 -16.61 13.70 -13.34
N TRP A 256 -17.17 14.18 -14.44
CA TRP A 256 -16.68 13.93 -15.79
C TRP A 256 -16.58 15.23 -16.61
N PRO A 257 -15.76 15.25 -17.69
CA PRO A 257 -15.64 16.39 -18.59
C PRO A 257 -16.96 16.82 -19.17
N GLY A 258 -17.09 18.13 -19.37
CA GLY A 258 -18.26 18.74 -19.96
C GLY A 258 -18.37 18.52 -21.46
N LYS A 259 -19.60 18.65 -21.96
CA LYS A 259 -19.94 18.52 -23.39
C LYS A 259 -21.04 19.52 -23.73
N VAL A 260 -21.18 19.83 -25.02
CA VAL A 260 -22.36 20.56 -25.50
C VAL A 260 -23.51 19.57 -25.62
N ILE A 261 -24.64 19.85 -24.97
CA ILE A 261 -25.87 19.12 -25.12
C ILE A 261 -26.67 19.84 -26.19
N ALA A 262 -26.77 19.24 -27.39
CA ALA A 262 -27.49 19.87 -28.51
C ALA A 262 -28.99 19.91 -28.21
N ALA A 263 -29.66 20.93 -28.74
CA ALA A 263 -31.10 21.11 -28.59
C ALA A 263 -31.90 19.85 -28.96
N GLY A 264 -32.77 19.39 -28.07
CA GLY A 264 -33.60 18.19 -28.26
C GLY A 264 -32.83 16.87 -28.21
N SER A 265 -31.55 16.85 -27.84
CA SER A 265 -30.78 15.62 -27.71
C SER A 265 -30.71 15.16 -26.26
N VAL A 266 -30.54 13.85 -26.08
CA VAL A 266 -30.21 13.22 -24.79
C VAL A 266 -28.74 12.81 -24.81
N ILE A 267 -28.01 13.07 -23.74
CA ILE A 267 -26.66 12.55 -23.55
C ILE A 267 -26.58 11.76 -22.24
N GLU A 268 -25.84 10.65 -22.27
CA GLU A 268 -25.37 9.95 -21.09
C GLU A 268 -24.02 10.55 -20.70
N ILE A 269 -23.84 10.84 -19.43
CA ILE A 269 -22.63 11.54 -18.95
C ILE A 269 -21.62 10.60 -18.33
N GLY A 270 -22.07 9.68 -17.51
CA GLY A 270 -21.22 8.73 -16.84
C GLY A 270 -21.96 7.89 -15.82
N GLU A 271 -21.33 6.81 -15.43
CA GLU A 271 -21.81 5.89 -14.43
C GLU A 271 -20.82 5.83 -13.26
N SER A 272 -21.34 5.53 -12.07
CA SER A 272 -20.50 5.34 -10.89
C SER A 272 -21.01 4.22 -9.98
N PHE A 273 -20.10 3.68 -9.21
CA PHE A 273 -20.42 2.86 -8.05
C PHE A 273 -20.23 3.68 -6.76
N ALA A 274 -21.21 3.59 -5.86
CA ALA A 274 -21.04 3.94 -4.45
C ALA A 274 -21.05 2.66 -3.63
N VAL A 275 -20.16 2.52 -2.67
CA VAL A 275 -20.09 1.37 -1.78
C VAL A 275 -20.19 1.86 -0.34
N VAL A 276 -21.22 1.44 0.39
CA VAL A 276 -21.29 1.63 1.83
C VAL A 276 -20.71 0.39 2.51
N HIS A 277 -19.75 0.56 3.39
CA HIS A 277 -18.99 -0.55 3.93
C HIS A 277 -18.69 -0.40 5.43
N PRO A 278 -18.52 -1.50 6.19
CA PRO A 278 -17.95 -1.46 7.52
C PRO A 278 -16.43 -1.26 7.47
N GLY A 279 -15.81 -0.94 8.60
CA GLY A 279 -14.36 -0.87 8.73
C GLY A 279 -13.72 0.23 7.88
N ASP A 280 -12.57 -0.06 7.28
CA ASP A 280 -11.78 0.92 6.54
C ASP A 280 -11.83 0.74 5.01
N TYR A 281 -11.01 1.53 4.31
CA TYR A 281 -10.89 1.56 2.84
C TYR A 281 -10.70 0.18 2.16
N TYR A 282 -10.21 -0.84 2.88
CA TYR A 282 -10.07 -2.19 2.32
C TYR A 282 -11.43 -2.75 1.87
N ASN A 283 -12.45 -2.61 2.72
CA ASN A 283 -13.79 -3.11 2.39
C ASN A 283 -14.42 -2.31 1.25
N GLY A 284 -14.23 -0.99 1.25
CA GLY A 284 -14.71 -0.13 0.18
C GLY A 284 -14.09 -0.46 -1.18
N LEU A 285 -12.76 -0.59 -1.24
CA LEU A 285 -12.04 -0.98 -2.46
C LEU A 285 -12.41 -2.37 -2.94
N ARG A 286 -12.62 -3.33 -2.03
CA ARG A 286 -13.07 -4.67 -2.37
C ARG A 286 -14.48 -4.67 -2.96
N GLY A 287 -15.40 -3.89 -2.37
CA GLY A 287 -16.75 -3.70 -2.91
C GLY A 287 -16.72 -3.07 -4.31
N TYR A 288 -15.87 -2.05 -4.51
CA TYR A 288 -15.65 -1.44 -5.82
C TYR A 288 -15.10 -2.45 -6.84
N LYS A 289 -14.07 -3.21 -6.49
CA LYS A 289 -13.50 -4.26 -7.35
C LYS A 289 -14.57 -5.29 -7.74
N ASN A 290 -15.38 -5.78 -6.79
CA ASN A 290 -16.43 -6.75 -7.08
C ASN A 290 -17.49 -6.16 -8.03
N ALA A 291 -17.83 -4.89 -7.88
CA ALA A 291 -18.73 -4.19 -8.79
C ALA A 291 -18.13 -4.09 -10.20
N MET A 292 -16.84 -3.81 -10.33
CA MET A 292 -16.14 -3.74 -11.62
C MET A 292 -16.04 -5.10 -12.34
N ASP A 293 -16.05 -6.21 -11.61
CA ASP A 293 -16.11 -7.56 -12.21
C ASP A 293 -17.39 -7.74 -13.07
N HIS A 294 -18.52 -7.14 -12.68
CA HIS A 294 -19.77 -7.16 -13.48
C HIS A 294 -19.64 -6.40 -14.80
N LEU A 295 -18.70 -5.46 -14.87
CA LEU A 295 -18.39 -4.73 -16.12
C LEU A 295 -17.33 -5.45 -16.96
N GLY A 296 -16.79 -6.58 -16.49
CA GLY A 296 -15.81 -7.37 -17.21
C GLY A 296 -14.36 -6.94 -16.98
N VAL A 297 -14.08 -6.04 -16.03
CA VAL A 297 -12.71 -5.71 -15.59
C VAL A 297 -12.31 -6.68 -14.49
N ILE A 298 -11.86 -7.87 -14.90
CA ILE A 298 -11.65 -9.02 -14.03
C ILE A 298 -10.16 -9.16 -13.74
N MET A 299 -9.81 -9.16 -12.45
CA MET A 299 -8.43 -9.39 -11.99
C MET A 299 -8.03 -10.86 -12.14
N PRO A 300 -6.73 -11.18 -12.30
CA PRO A 300 -6.25 -12.55 -12.41
C PRO A 300 -6.70 -13.41 -11.23
N ALA A 301 -7.23 -14.59 -11.50
CA ALA A 301 -7.60 -15.51 -10.44
C ALA A 301 -6.34 -16.15 -9.80
N PRO A 302 -6.39 -16.60 -8.54
CA PRO A 302 -5.23 -17.22 -7.88
C PRO A 302 -4.62 -18.39 -8.67
N GLY A 303 -5.44 -19.12 -9.43
CA GLY A 303 -4.98 -20.24 -10.27
C GLY A 303 -4.25 -19.83 -11.56
N ASP A 304 -4.34 -18.57 -11.95
CA ASP A 304 -3.68 -18.02 -13.14
C ASP A 304 -2.34 -17.36 -12.80
N ILE A 305 -2.00 -17.26 -11.51
CA ILE A 305 -0.75 -16.66 -11.04
C ILE A 305 0.34 -17.73 -11.01
N PRO A 306 1.44 -17.59 -11.77
CA PRO A 306 2.53 -18.54 -11.74
C PRO A 306 3.26 -18.54 -10.39
N ASP A 307 3.78 -19.69 -9.99
CA ASP A 307 4.52 -19.86 -8.74
C ASP A 307 5.72 -18.90 -8.62
N SER A 308 6.35 -18.58 -9.75
CA SER A 308 7.44 -17.62 -9.84
C SER A 308 7.06 -16.22 -9.34
N SER A 309 5.79 -15.83 -9.40
CA SER A 309 5.33 -14.54 -8.89
C SER A 309 5.42 -14.39 -7.36
N TYR A 310 5.65 -15.49 -6.64
CA TYR A 310 5.86 -15.50 -5.19
C TYR A 310 7.32 -15.68 -4.79
N ASP A 311 8.20 -15.78 -5.76
CA ASP A 311 9.63 -16.04 -5.54
C ASP A 311 10.40 -14.77 -5.18
N LEU A 312 11.43 -14.96 -4.37
CA LEU A 312 12.35 -13.91 -3.99
C LEU A 312 13.19 -13.43 -5.16
N ARG A 313 13.28 -12.11 -5.29
CA ARG A 313 13.91 -11.46 -6.43
C ARG A 313 15.09 -10.59 -6.01
N TRP A 314 16.13 -10.60 -6.84
CA TRP A 314 17.20 -9.63 -6.83
C TRP A 314 17.20 -8.81 -8.11
N GLU A 315 17.46 -7.50 -8.00
CA GLU A 315 17.45 -6.57 -9.13
C GLU A 315 18.81 -5.87 -9.29
N SER A 316 19.30 -5.80 -10.53
CA SER A 316 20.55 -5.10 -10.84
C SER A 316 20.50 -3.58 -10.62
N TRP A 317 19.32 -3.00 -10.38
CA TRP A 317 19.13 -1.56 -10.10
C TRP A 317 19.96 -1.07 -8.92
N GLY A 318 20.26 -1.91 -7.94
CA GLY A 318 21.14 -1.56 -6.82
C GLY A 318 22.56 -1.13 -7.23
N TRP A 319 23.00 -1.52 -8.43
CA TRP A 319 24.26 -1.08 -9.02
C TRP A 319 24.07 0.06 -10.04
N GLY A 320 22.84 0.57 -10.20
CA GLY A 320 22.49 1.53 -11.23
C GLY A 320 22.92 1.03 -12.62
N PHE A 321 23.61 1.86 -13.38
CA PHE A 321 24.11 1.50 -14.72
C PHE A 321 25.51 0.84 -14.72
N ASN A 322 26.10 0.56 -13.54
CA ASN A 322 27.49 0.09 -13.42
C ASN A 322 27.64 -1.44 -13.46
N TRP A 323 26.60 -2.18 -13.79
CA TRP A 323 26.64 -3.63 -13.92
C TRP A 323 27.25 -4.07 -15.26
N THR A 324 27.79 -5.28 -15.27
CA THR A 324 28.20 -6.02 -16.48
C THR A 324 27.68 -7.46 -16.38
N ILE A 325 27.58 -8.14 -17.50
CA ILE A 325 27.17 -9.56 -17.54
C ILE A 325 28.06 -10.40 -16.63
N ASP A 326 29.39 -10.23 -16.72
CA ASP A 326 30.34 -10.98 -15.90
C ASP A 326 30.18 -10.69 -14.41
N LEU A 327 29.82 -9.45 -14.04
CA LEU A 327 29.56 -9.10 -12.65
C LEU A 327 28.30 -9.80 -12.14
N ILE A 328 27.21 -9.80 -12.92
CA ILE A 328 25.97 -10.50 -12.54
C ILE A 328 26.22 -12.01 -12.44
N ILE A 329 26.83 -12.62 -13.46
CA ILE A 329 27.15 -14.06 -13.45
C ILE A 329 28.04 -14.41 -12.25
N GLY A 330 29.03 -13.57 -11.94
CA GLY A 330 29.91 -13.78 -10.79
C GLY A 330 29.22 -13.71 -9.43
N LYS A 331 27.96 -13.21 -9.36
CA LYS A 331 27.16 -13.13 -8.14
C LYS A 331 26.12 -14.26 -8.02
N LEU A 332 25.84 -15.02 -9.05
CA LEU A 332 24.75 -15.99 -9.05
C LEU A 332 24.89 -17.07 -7.98
N ASP A 333 26.11 -17.60 -7.73
CA ASP A 333 26.36 -18.56 -6.65
C ASP A 333 25.98 -17.98 -5.27
N GLU A 334 26.35 -16.71 -5.02
CA GLU A 334 26.05 -16.02 -3.76
C GLU A 334 24.54 -15.76 -3.61
N LEU A 335 23.89 -15.30 -4.67
CA LEU A 335 22.46 -15.02 -4.69
C LEU A 335 21.65 -16.32 -4.54
N GLN A 336 22.05 -17.42 -5.22
CA GLN A 336 21.43 -18.72 -5.06
C GLN A 336 21.57 -19.24 -3.62
N ALA A 337 22.78 -19.13 -3.04
CA ALA A 337 23.03 -19.53 -1.66
C ALA A 337 22.22 -18.71 -0.65
N ALA A 338 21.92 -17.45 -0.98
CA ALA A 338 21.04 -16.59 -0.21
C ALA A 338 19.54 -16.84 -0.47
N GLY A 339 19.16 -17.79 -1.32
CA GLY A 339 17.78 -18.20 -1.59
C GLY A 339 17.04 -17.34 -2.62
N VAL A 340 17.73 -16.48 -3.36
CA VAL A 340 17.18 -15.75 -4.51
C VAL A 340 16.76 -16.75 -5.59
N LYS A 341 15.59 -16.54 -6.18
CA LYS A 341 15.04 -17.37 -7.24
C LYS A 341 14.76 -16.63 -8.55
N GLN A 342 14.82 -15.30 -8.50
CA GLN A 342 14.63 -14.46 -9.69
C GLN A 342 15.70 -13.38 -9.78
N ILE A 343 16.19 -13.14 -10.98
CA ILE A 343 17.15 -12.08 -11.30
C ILE A 343 16.50 -11.13 -12.30
N THR A 344 16.33 -9.86 -11.93
CA THR A 344 15.91 -8.83 -12.88
C THR A 344 17.11 -8.09 -13.42
N LEU A 345 17.30 -8.15 -14.74
CA LEU A 345 18.15 -7.22 -15.46
C LEU A 345 17.38 -5.90 -15.62
N ASP A 346 17.71 -4.95 -14.77
CA ASP A 346 17.04 -3.65 -14.70
C ASP A 346 17.56 -2.67 -15.76
N ASP A 347 17.17 -1.41 -15.73
CA ASP A 347 17.44 -0.39 -16.74
C ASP A 347 18.92 -0.32 -17.18
N GLY A 348 19.16 0.17 -18.40
CA GLY A 348 20.49 0.44 -18.98
C GLY A 348 21.09 -0.68 -19.83
N TRP A 349 20.35 -1.73 -20.16
CA TRP A 349 20.80 -2.84 -21.02
C TRP A 349 20.65 -2.56 -22.53
N TYR A 350 19.87 -1.56 -22.91
CA TYR A 350 19.48 -1.25 -24.30
C TYR A 350 20.20 0.01 -24.84
N THR A 351 20.12 0.21 -26.15
CA THR A 351 20.65 1.43 -26.80
C THR A 351 19.69 2.58 -26.75
N ASN A 352 18.43 2.35 -27.18
CA ASN A 352 17.34 3.34 -27.18
C ASN A 352 16.03 2.67 -26.80
N ALA A 353 15.20 3.35 -26.02
CA ALA A 353 13.82 2.97 -25.84
C ALA A 353 13.08 2.89 -27.18
N GLY A 354 12.17 1.96 -27.34
CA GLY A 354 11.48 1.70 -28.60
C GLY A 354 12.21 0.73 -29.51
N ASP A 355 13.54 0.88 -29.69
CA ASP A 355 14.33 -0.10 -30.44
C ASP A 355 14.57 -1.37 -29.64
N TRP A 356 14.74 -1.21 -28.35
CA TRP A 356 15.02 -2.30 -27.41
C TRP A 356 16.10 -3.24 -27.93
N ALA A 357 17.17 -2.65 -28.49
CA ALA A 357 18.34 -3.35 -28.97
C ALA A 357 19.41 -3.41 -27.88
N LEU A 358 20.08 -4.56 -27.77
CA LEU A 358 21.14 -4.78 -26.79
C LEU A 358 22.26 -3.75 -26.96
N ASN A 359 22.66 -3.09 -25.87
CA ASN A 359 23.72 -2.12 -25.84
C ASN A 359 25.06 -2.82 -26.11
N PRO A 360 25.80 -2.49 -27.19
CA PRO A 360 27.04 -3.19 -27.56
C PRO A 360 28.18 -3.00 -26.55
N GLU A 361 28.13 -1.99 -25.69
CA GLU A 361 29.10 -1.84 -24.60
C GLU A 361 28.91 -2.90 -23.51
N LYS A 362 27.67 -3.31 -23.27
CA LYS A 362 27.30 -4.32 -22.28
C LYS A 362 27.19 -5.73 -22.88
N PHE A 363 26.79 -5.81 -24.14
CA PHE A 363 26.59 -7.04 -24.90
C PHE A 363 27.42 -7.00 -26.19
N PRO A 364 28.76 -7.06 -26.11
CA PRO A 364 29.63 -6.94 -27.30
C PRO A 364 29.41 -8.01 -28.34
N ASN A 365 28.88 -9.20 -27.96
CA ASN A 365 28.53 -10.27 -28.87
C ASN A 365 27.03 -10.38 -29.16
N GLY A 366 26.25 -9.33 -28.79
CA GLY A 366 24.81 -9.26 -29.02
C GLY A 366 24.02 -10.36 -28.31
N ALA A 367 23.09 -11.00 -29.01
CA ALA A 367 22.23 -12.06 -28.49
C ALA A 367 22.99 -13.21 -27.80
N SER A 368 24.20 -13.52 -28.24
CA SER A 368 25.01 -14.56 -27.60
C SER A 368 25.39 -14.21 -26.15
N ASP A 369 25.59 -12.91 -25.85
CA ASP A 369 25.87 -12.49 -24.49
C ASP A 369 24.60 -12.50 -23.65
N ALA A 370 23.46 -12.14 -24.23
CA ALA A 370 22.16 -12.21 -23.52
C ALA A 370 21.85 -13.68 -23.16
N LEU A 371 21.97 -14.61 -24.11
CA LEU A 371 21.82 -16.05 -23.86
C LEU A 371 22.81 -16.55 -22.82
N ARG A 372 24.08 -16.12 -22.86
CA ARG A 372 25.06 -16.48 -21.83
C ARG A 372 24.63 -16.07 -20.44
N LEU A 373 24.02 -14.91 -20.32
CA LEU A 373 23.48 -14.42 -19.03
C LEU A 373 22.27 -15.24 -18.58
N THR A 374 21.27 -15.41 -19.44
CA THR A 374 20.04 -16.14 -19.10
C THR A 374 20.30 -17.62 -18.86
N ASP A 375 21.15 -18.26 -19.69
CA ASP A 375 21.61 -19.65 -19.48
C ASP A 375 22.28 -19.81 -18.11
N ALA A 376 23.17 -18.86 -17.73
CA ALA A 376 23.82 -18.92 -16.42
C ALA A 376 22.81 -18.75 -15.26
N ILE A 377 21.82 -17.89 -15.39
CA ILE A 377 20.74 -17.75 -14.42
C ILE A 377 19.94 -19.06 -14.30
N HIS A 378 19.57 -19.65 -15.44
CA HIS A 378 18.84 -20.92 -15.50
C HIS A 378 19.65 -22.11 -14.94
N GLU A 379 20.97 -22.18 -15.21
CA GLU A 379 21.85 -23.19 -14.63
C GLU A 379 21.87 -23.14 -13.08
N HIS A 380 21.61 -21.97 -12.48
CA HIS A 380 21.43 -21.79 -11.04
C HIS A 380 19.98 -22.06 -10.58
N GLY A 381 19.09 -22.49 -11.47
CA GLY A 381 17.68 -22.75 -11.14
C GLY A 381 16.88 -21.49 -10.82
N MET A 382 17.31 -20.35 -11.35
CA MET A 382 16.65 -19.05 -11.18
C MET A 382 15.95 -18.60 -12.47
N THR A 383 14.98 -17.69 -12.35
CA THR A 383 14.22 -17.08 -13.44
C THR A 383 14.87 -15.77 -13.86
N ALA A 384 15.01 -15.53 -15.16
CA ALA A 384 15.61 -14.33 -15.74
C ALA A 384 14.52 -13.34 -16.19
N LEU A 385 14.49 -12.16 -15.59
CA LEU A 385 13.52 -11.12 -15.90
C LEU A 385 14.19 -9.91 -16.56
N LEU A 386 13.46 -9.24 -17.47
CA LEU A 386 13.95 -8.08 -18.21
C LEU A 386 13.10 -6.84 -17.94
N TRP A 387 13.75 -5.76 -17.57
CA TRP A 387 13.12 -4.45 -17.43
C TRP A 387 12.91 -3.78 -18.81
N TRP A 388 11.80 -3.08 -19.01
CA TRP A 388 11.51 -2.30 -20.22
C TRP A 388 10.43 -1.24 -19.97
N ARG A 389 10.21 -0.36 -20.95
CA ARG A 389 9.14 0.65 -20.93
C ARG A 389 8.20 0.42 -22.11
N PRO A 390 6.96 -0.02 -21.85
CA PRO A 390 6.05 -0.44 -22.94
C PRO A 390 5.43 0.72 -23.73
N CYS A 391 5.43 1.95 -23.19
CA CYS A 391 4.59 3.04 -23.71
C CYS A 391 5.36 4.12 -24.49
N ASP A 392 6.70 4.06 -24.58
CA ASP A 392 7.46 5.11 -25.22
C ASP A 392 8.56 4.62 -26.16
N GLY A 393 9.00 5.50 -27.06
CA GLY A 393 10.17 5.32 -27.90
C GLY A 393 11.05 6.55 -27.92
N GLY A 394 12.37 6.34 -27.80
CA GLY A 394 13.36 7.42 -27.78
C GLY A 394 13.36 8.25 -29.06
N ILE A 395 13.62 9.54 -28.93
CA ILE A 395 13.71 10.46 -30.08
C ILE A 395 14.79 10.06 -31.09
N ASP A 396 15.85 9.40 -30.63
CA ASP A 396 16.97 8.92 -31.45
C ASP A 396 16.79 7.45 -31.86
N SER A 397 15.65 6.83 -31.52
CA SER A 397 15.38 5.43 -31.89
C SER A 397 15.21 5.27 -33.39
N ILE A 398 15.59 4.13 -33.91
CA ILE A 398 15.32 3.71 -35.28
C ILE A 398 13.82 3.63 -35.51
N LEU A 399 13.08 3.14 -34.50
CA LEU A 399 11.62 3.08 -34.54
C LEU A 399 11.00 4.45 -34.85
N TYR A 400 11.40 5.49 -34.11
CA TYR A 400 10.90 6.85 -34.36
C TYR A 400 11.32 7.42 -35.71
N GLN A 401 12.59 7.19 -36.11
CA GLN A 401 13.11 7.69 -37.37
C GLN A 401 12.42 7.05 -38.60
N GLN A 402 12.06 5.78 -38.51
CA GLN A 402 11.42 5.04 -39.61
C GLN A 402 9.91 5.08 -39.58
N HIS A 403 9.32 5.20 -38.40
CA HIS A 403 7.89 5.09 -38.16
C HIS A 403 7.37 6.20 -37.21
N PRO A 404 7.56 7.49 -37.57
CA PRO A 404 7.05 8.58 -36.73
C PRO A 404 5.51 8.55 -36.61
N GLU A 405 4.84 7.89 -37.55
CA GLU A 405 3.39 7.67 -37.53
C GLU A 405 2.89 6.74 -36.42
N TYR A 406 3.80 6.02 -35.71
CA TYR A 406 3.38 5.18 -34.57
C TYR A 406 3.17 5.98 -33.28
N PHE A 407 3.57 7.23 -33.29
CA PHE A 407 3.63 8.05 -32.08
C PHE A 407 2.46 9.01 -31.96
N VAL A 408 2.12 9.34 -30.72
CA VAL A 408 1.13 10.35 -30.37
C VAL A 408 1.59 11.71 -30.89
N MET A 409 0.70 12.48 -31.48
CA MET A 409 0.92 13.88 -31.85
C MET A 409 0.02 14.80 -31.02
N ASP A 410 0.58 15.92 -30.56
CA ASP A 410 -0.19 16.97 -29.91
C ASP A 410 -1.08 17.72 -30.93
N ALA A 411 -1.92 18.66 -30.45
CA ALA A 411 -2.80 19.46 -31.28
C ALA A 411 -2.07 20.36 -32.30
N ASP A 412 -0.79 20.63 -32.09
CA ASP A 412 0.07 21.38 -33.02
C ASP A 412 0.73 20.48 -34.07
N GLY A 413 0.51 19.17 -34.00
CA GLY A 413 1.09 18.16 -34.89
C GLY A 413 2.54 17.81 -34.57
N ARG A 414 3.00 18.03 -33.34
CA ARG A 414 4.30 17.65 -32.84
C ARG A 414 4.20 16.33 -32.06
N PRO A 415 5.24 15.47 -32.07
CA PRO A 415 5.26 14.28 -31.24
C PRO A 415 5.15 14.63 -29.75
N ALA A 416 4.20 13.98 -29.08
CA ALA A 416 3.97 14.16 -27.66
C ALA A 416 4.84 13.20 -26.82
N ARG A 417 5.39 13.68 -25.71
CA ARG A 417 6.08 12.83 -24.73
C ARG A 417 5.11 12.25 -23.74
N LEU A 418 5.48 11.13 -23.13
CA LEU A 418 4.77 10.68 -21.95
C LEU A 418 4.74 11.80 -20.89
N PRO A 419 3.59 12.15 -20.33
CA PRO A 419 3.50 13.14 -19.28
C PRO A 419 4.14 12.60 -18.01
N THR A 420 4.77 13.47 -17.23
CA THR A 420 5.19 13.13 -15.88
C THR A 420 4.04 13.37 -14.89
N PRO A 421 3.90 12.55 -13.86
CA PRO A 421 2.90 12.76 -12.82
C PRO A 421 2.98 14.15 -12.21
N GLY A 422 1.83 14.81 -12.04
CA GLY A 422 1.75 16.20 -11.59
C GLY A 422 1.96 17.24 -12.68
N GLY A 423 2.02 16.82 -13.93
CA GLY A 423 2.19 17.67 -15.12
C GLY A 423 3.65 18.04 -15.38
N GLY A 424 4.03 18.03 -16.61
CA GLY A 424 5.39 18.35 -17.05
C GLY A 424 5.94 17.30 -18.01
N THR A 425 7.20 17.44 -18.38
CA THR A 425 7.89 16.48 -19.27
C THR A 425 9.24 16.11 -18.68
N ASN A 426 9.53 14.82 -18.61
CA ASN A 426 10.88 14.35 -18.30
C ASN A 426 11.67 14.19 -19.62
N PRO A 427 12.79 14.91 -19.81
CA PRO A 427 13.59 14.81 -21.03
C PRO A 427 14.17 13.42 -21.29
N SER A 428 14.33 12.59 -20.26
CA SER A 428 14.82 11.22 -20.38
C SER A 428 13.77 10.24 -20.95
N LEU A 429 12.48 10.64 -20.96
CA LEU A 429 11.43 9.87 -21.58
C LEU A 429 11.35 10.13 -23.09
N GLY A 430 10.95 9.10 -23.81
CA GLY A 430 10.69 9.18 -25.24
C GLY A 430 9.35 9.82 -25.59
N TYR A 431 9.00 9.72 -26.85
CA TYR A 431 7.67 10.05 -27.33
C TYR A 431 6.70 8.91 -27.06
N ALA A 432 5.45 9.25 -26.76
CA ALA A 432 4.42 8.28 -26.46
C ALA A 432 4.03 7.46 -27.71
N LEU A 433 3.97 6.15 -27.56
CA LEU A 433 3.45 5.24 -28.60
C LEU A 433 1.93 5.22 -28.54
N CYS A 434 1.26 5.48 -29.69
CA CYS A 434 -0.18 5.50 -29.70
C CYS A 434 -0.76 4.08 -29.70
N PRO A 435 -1.60 3.70 -28.75
CA PRO A 435 -2.23 2.38 -28.71
C PRO A 435 -3.17 2.10 -29.90
N MET A 436 -3.57 3.16 -30.63
CA MET A 436 -4.42 3.05 -31.84
C MET A 436 -3.60 2.91 -33.13
N ALA A 437 -2.27 2.86 -33.04
CA ALA A 437 -1.39 2.61 -34.18
C ALA A 437 -0.99 1.12 -34.21
N ASP A 438 -1.50 0.36 -35.16
CA ASP A 438 -1.23 -1.09 -35.31
C ASP A 438 0.28 -1.41 -35.27
N GLY A 439 1.09 -0.54 -35.88
CA GLY A 439 2.53 -0.71 -35.89
C GLY A 439 3.20 -0.47 -34.56
N ALA A 440 2.68 0.41 -33.74
CA ALA A 440 3.18 0.60 -32.36
C ALA A 440 2.91 -0.67 -31.54
N ILE A 441 1.70 -1.21 -31.58
CA ILE A 441 1.34 -2.47 -30.92
C ILE A 441 2.22 -3.61 -31.40
N ALA A 442 2.37 -3.76 -32.74
CA ALA A 442 3.20 -4.82 -33.32
C ALA A 442 4.66 -4.73 -32.87
N SER A 443 5.21 -3.52 -32.71
CA SER A 443 6.61 -3.33 -32.24
C SER A 443 6.82 -3.85 -30.82
N GLN A 444 5.82 -3.72 -29.94
CA GLN A 444 5.89 -4.25 -28.58
C GLN A 444 5.82 -5.79 -28.57
N VAL A 445 4.95 -6.37 -29.37
CA VAL A 445 4.88 -7.84 -29.55
C VAL A 445 6.19 -8.39 -30.10
N ASP A 446 6.78 -7.74 -31.10
CA ASP A 446 8.07 -8.13 -31.68
C ASP A 446 9.20 -8.08 -30.64
N PHE A 447 9.20 -7.06 -29.78
CA PHE A 447 10.16 -6.97 -28.69
C PHE A 447 9.98 -8.11 -27.67
N VAL A 448 8.76 -8.37 -27.21
CA VAL A 448 8.46 -9.49 -26.30
C VAL A 448 8.95 -10.81 -26.89
N ASN A 449 8.59 -11.09 -28.13
CA ASN A 449 9.01 -12.32 -28.80
C ASN A 449 10.53 -12.45 -28.90
N ARG A 450 11.22 -11.36 -29.21
CA ARG A 450 12.69 -11.33 -29.31
C ARG A 450 13.35 -11.56 -27.95
N ALA A 451 12.85 -10.89 -26.89
CA ALA A 451 13.40 -11.04 -25.55
C ALA A 451 13.24 -12.46 -25.01
N MET A 452 12.09 -13.08 -25.23
CA MET A 452 11.82 -14.44 -24.76
C MET A 452 12.49 -15.50 -25.63
N ASN A 453 12.36 -15.42 -26.97
CA ASN A 453 12.79 -16.49 -27.85
C ASN A 453 14.27 -16.40 -28.27
N ASP A 454 14.79 -15.16 -28.45
CA ASP A 454 16.15 -14.98 -28.94
C ASP A 454 17.18 -14.74 -27.83
N TRP A 455 16.71 -14.23 -26.64
CA TRP A 455 17.57 -13.88 -25.52
C TRP A 455 17.31 -14.70 -24.25
N GLY A 456 16.24 -15.51 -24.21
CA GLY A 456 15.97 -16.47 -23.16
C GLY A 456 15.44 -15.89 -21.86
N PHE A 457 14.83 -14.69 -21.86
CA PHE A 457 14.18 -14.15 -20.67
C PHE A 457 12.81 -14.81 -20.44
N ASP A 458 12.46 -15.01 -19.16
CA ASP A 458 11.25 -15.72 -18.72
C ASP A 458 10.11 -14.76 -18.35
N GLY A 459 10.36 -13.46 -18.35
CA GLY A 459 9.34 -12.48 -17.99
C GLY A 459 9.87 -11.06 -17.93
N PHE A 460 8.98 -10.16 -17.49
CA PHE A 460 9.24 -8.74 -17.62
C PHE A 460 8.90 -7.93 -16.37
N LYS A 461 9.66 -6.84 -16.18
CA LYS A 461 9.33 -5.69 -15.35
C LYS A 461 9.07 -4.50 -16.27
N GLY A 462 7.79 -4.22 -16.57
CA GLY A 462 7.37 -3.00 -17.29
C GLY A 462 7.41 -1.81 -16.35
N ASP A 463 8.00 -0.72 -16.78
CA ASP A 463 8.16 0.48 -15.96
C ASP A 463 7.64 1.74 -16.67
N TYR A 464 7.49 2.84 -15.92
CA TYR A 464 6.94 4.11 -16.42
C TYR A 464 5.58 3.94 -17.10
N VAL A 465 4.72 3.10 -16.54
CA VAL A 465 3.36 2.85 -17.04
C VAL A 465 2.41 3.98 -16.63
N TRP A 466 2.79 5.22 -16.93
CA TRP A 466 2.04 6.42 -16.61
C TRP A 466 0.90 6.66 -17.60
N SER A 467 0.28 7.85 -17.58
CA SER A 467 -0.79 8.19 -18.48
C SER A 467 -0.33 8.38 -19.92
N MET A 468 -1.22 8.17 -20.87
CA MET A 468 -1.02 8.40 -22.30
C MET A 468 -1.63 9.76 -22.67
N PRO A 469 -0.91 10.65 -23.38
CA PRO A 469 -1.48 11.91 -23.83
C PRO A 469 -2.51 11.70 -24.96
N GLU A 470 -3.42 12.66 -25.10
CA GLU A 470 -4.34 12.73 -26.24
C GLU A 470 -3.62 12.75 -27.58
N CYS A 471 -4.17 12.02 -28.57
CA CYS A 471 -3.53 11.88 -29.87
C CYS A 471 -4.30 12.58 -30.98
N TYR A 472 -3.68 13.60 -31.57
CA TYR A 472 -4.20 14.33 -32.73
C TYR A 472 -3.57 13.85 -34.06
N ASN A 473 -2.92 12.71 -34.10
CA ASN A 473 -2.28 12.17 -35.30
C ASN A 473 -3.33 11.72 -36.30
N PRO A 474 -3.43 12.37 -37.48
CA PRO A 474 -4.47 12.03 -38.49
C PRO A 474 -4.21 10.70 -39.19
N ALA A 475 -3.07 10.07 -38.97
CA ALA A 475 -2.78 8.73 -39.53
C ALA A 475 -3.43 7.61 -38.70
N HIS A 476 -3.92 7.90 -37.53
CA HIS A 476 -4.52 6.94 -36.62
C HIS A 476 -6.04 6.89 -36.83
N ASN A 477 -6.62 5.73 -36.60
CA ASN A 477 -8.05 5.50 -36.78
C ASN A 477 -8.80 5.57 -35.45
N HIS A 478 -8.64 6.66 -34.70
CA HIS A 478 -9.41 6.92 -33.49
C HIS A 478 -10.52 7.95 -33.76
N ALA A 479 -11.62 7.83 -33.01
CA ALA A 479 -12.78 8.68 -33.17
C ALA A 479 -12.60 10.05 -32.54
N SER A 480 -11.78 10.17 -31.50
CA SER A 480 -11.44 11.39 -30.81
C SER A 480 -10.00 11.33 -30.28
N PRO A 481 -9.37 12.47 -29.97
CA PRO A 481 -8.00 12.48 -29.42
C PRO A 481 -7.86 11.72 -28.10
N GLU A 482 -8.90 11.73 -27.28
CA GLU A 482 -8.96 11.09 -25.96
C GLU A 482 -8.88 9.55 -26.06
N GLU A 483 -9.25 8.96 -27.20
CA GLU A 483 -9.25 7.51 -27.38
C GLU A 483 -7.86 6.88 -27.23
N SER A 484 -6.78 7.63 -27.45
CA SER A 484 -5.43 7.16 -27.15
C SER A 484 -5.20 6.94 -25.65
N THR A 485 -5.75 7.82 -24.82
CA THR A 485 -5.72 7.70 -23.36
C THR A 485 -6.65 6.57 -22.89
N GLU A 486 -7.85 6.49 -23.44
CA GLU A 486 -8.84 5.46 -23.10
C GLU A 486 -8.38 4.05 -23.46
N LYS A 487 -7.58 3.89 -24.51
CA LYS A 487 -7.05 2.62 -25.01
C LYS A 487 -5.64 2.29 -24.56
N GLN A 488 -5.09 3.03 -23.60
CA GLN A 488 -3.72 2.80 -23.11
C GLN A 488 -3.50 1.35 -22.66
N SER A 489 -4.48 0.75 -22.00
CA SER A 489 -4.42 -0.64 -21.53
C SER A 489 -4.22 -1.68 -22.64
N GLU A 490 -4.52 -1.34 -23.91
CA GLU A 490 -4.29 -2.22 -25.05
C GLU A 490 -2.81 -2.58 -25.24
N ILE A 491 -1.90 -1.65 -24.95
CA ILE A 491 -0.45 -1.91 -25.02
C ILE A 491 -0.09 -3.00 -24.02
N TYR A 492 -0.59 -2.90 -22.79
CA TYR A 492 -0.31 -3.89 -21.73
C TYR A 492 -0.97 -5.23 -22.03
N ARG A 493 -2.23 -5.20 -22.47
CA ARG A 493 -3.00 -6.40 -22.84
C ARG A 493 -2.31 -7.20 -23.94
N VAL A 494 -1.99 -6.57 -25.06
CA VAL A 494 -1.40 -7.25 -26.22
C VAL A 494 0.01 -7.74 -25.91
N SER A 495 0.79 -6.96 -25.18
CA SER A 495 2.12 -7.38 -24.72
C SER A 495 2.02 -8.60 -23.79
N TYR A 496 1.10 -8.59 -22.84
CA TYR A 496 0.90 -9.72 -21.92
C TYR A 496 0.38 -10.97 -22.65
N GLU A 497 -0.55 -10.82 -23.58
CA GLU A 497 -1.01 -11.93 -24.43
C GLU A 497 0.13 -12.55 -25.26
N ALA A 498 1.04 -11.71 -25.76
CA ALA A 498 2.23 -12.20 -26.45
C ALA A 498 3.19 -12.94 -25.51
N MET A 499 3.36 -12.47 -24.28
CA MET A 499 4.14 -13.15 -23.25
C MET A 499 3.54 -14.52 -22.92
N VAL A 500 2.24 -14.58 -22.64
CA VAL A 500 1.50 -15.82 -22.34
C VAL A 500 1.51 -16.80 -23.51
N ALA A 501 1.49 -16.30 -24.76
CA ALA A 501 1.60 -17.14 -25.94
C ALA A 501 2.97 -17.82 -26.08
N ASN A 502 4.04 -17.20 -25.55
CA ASN A 502 5.38 -17.79 -25.49
C ASN A 502 5.53 -18.72 -24.28
N ASP A 503 5.08 -18.30 -23.10
CA ASP A 503 5.05 -19.12 -21.89
C ASP A 503 3.78 -18.80 -21.06
N PRO A 504 2.87 -19.77 -20.85
CA PRO A 504 1.69 -19.57 -20.01
C PRO A 504 2.02 -19.31 -18.53
N ASN A 505 3.24 -19.58 -18.08
CA ASN A 505 3.70 -19.30 -16.71
C ASN A 505 4.59 -18.05 -16.64
N VAL A 506 4.49 -17.16 -17.62
CA VAL A 506 5.32 -15.96 -17.71
C VAL A 506 5.11 -15.06 -16.49
N PHE A 507 6.21 -14.53 -15.97
CA PHE A 507 6.16 -13.47 -14.97
C PHE A 507 5.96 -12.11 -15.66
N ASN A 508 5.01 -11.30 -15.18
CA ASN A 508 4.84 -9.92 -15.62
C ASN A 508 4.49 -9.00 -14.46
N LEU A 509 5.29 -7.96 -14.28
CA LEU A 509 5.08 -6.88 -13.32
C LEU A 509 5.03 -5.56 -14.07
N LEU A 510 4.05 -4.71 -13.76
CA LEU A 510 4.00 -3.34 -14.21
C LEU A 510 4.28 -2.42 -13.03
N CYS A 511 5.29 -1.55 -13.16
CA CYS A 511 5.70 -0.60 -12.15
C CYS A 511 5.35 0.82 -12.57
N ASN A 512 4.68 1.56 -11.71
CA ASN A 512 4.30 2.94 -11.96
C ASN A 512 5.34 3.96 -11.49
N CYS A 513 6.52 3.52 -11.07
CA CYS A 513 7.65 4.39 -10.74
C CYS A 513 7.22 5.59 -9.87
N GLY A 514 6.70 5.30 -8.66
CA GLY A 514 6.35 6.31 -7.66
C GLY A 514 4.97 6.96 -7.83
N THR A 515 4.07 6.38 -8.62
CA THR A 515 2.67 6.85 -8.78
C THR A 515 1.66 5.74 -8.49
N PRO A 516 0.37 6.06 -8.33
CA PRO A 516 -0.66 5.02 -8.30
C PRO A 516 -0.67 4.20 -9.59
N GLN A 517 -1.09 2.95 -9.47
CA GLN A 517 -1.30 2.07 -10.62
C GLN A 517 -2.54 2.51 -11.41
N ASP A 518 -2.49 2.38 -12.72
CA ASP A 518 -3.68 2.48 -13.55
C ASP A 518 -4.55 1.23 -13.34
N TYR A 519 -5.83 1.43 -12.98
CA TYR A 519 -6.76 0.34 -12.68
C TYR A 519 -6.91 -0.63 -13.85
N TYR A 520 -6.95 -0.13 -15.07
CA TYR A 520 -7.17 -0.94 -16.28
C TYR A 520 -5.92 -1.68 -16.77
N SER A 521 -4.76 -1.44 -16.13
CA SER A 521 -3.54 -2.24 -16.34
C SER A 521 -3.47 -3.47 -15.42
N LEU A 522 -4.21 -3.45 -14.30
CA LEU A 522 -4.19 -4.50 -13.27
C LEU A 522 -4.47 -5.91 -13.80
N PRO A 523 -5.41 -6.12 -14.77
CA PRO A 523 -5.66 -7.46 -15.31
C PRO A 523 -4.48 -8.11 -16.02
N TYR A 524 -3.46 -7.35 -16.39
CA TYR A 524 -2.37 -7.80 -17.27
C TYR A 524 -1.04 -7.98 -16.53
N MET A 525 -1.09 -8.31 -15.25
CA MET A 525 0.11 -8.56 -14.44
C MET A 525 -0.05 -9.79 -13.56
N THR A 526 1.06 -10.41 -13.19
CA THR A 526 1.11 -11.57 -12.30
C THR A 526 1.68 -11.24 -10.92
N GLN A 527 2.25 -10.06 -10.76
CA GLN A 527 2.71 -9.48 -9.51
C GLN A 527 2.58 -7.95 -9.58
N ILE A 528 2.29 -7.29 -8.47
CA ILE A 528 2.24 -5.84 -8.37
C ILE A 528 3.26 -5.30 -7.37
N ALA A 529 3.92 -4.19 -7.72
CA ALA A 529 4.84 -3.48 -6.84
C ALA A 529 4.14 -2.39 -6.02
N THR A 530 4.66 -2.08 -4.85
CA THR A 530 4.17 -0.94 -4.04
C THR A 530 4.61 0.43 -4.58
N ALA A 531 5.24 0.47 -5.74
CA ALA A 531 5.56 1.65 -6.54
C ALA A 531 6.36 2.72 -5.77
N ASP A 532 7.66 2.45 -5.54
CA ASP A 532 8.65 3.37 -4.97
C ASP A 532 8.15 4.14 -3.71
N PRO A 533 7.73 3.48 -2.65
CA PRO A 533 7.26 4.16 -1.45
C PRO A 533 8.40 4.95 -0.79
N THR A 534 8.06 6.08 -0.17
CA THR A 534 9.02 6.92 0.56
C THR A 534 9.10 6.59 2.05
N SER A 535 8.23 5.71 2.54
CA SER A 535 8.23 5.24 3.93
C SER A 535 7.70 3.81 4.04
N VAL A 536 8.02 3.15 5.13
CA VAL A 536 7.61 1.76 5.40
C VAL A 536 6.10 1.63 5.61
N ASP A 537 5.47 2.63 6.20
CA ASP A 537 4.03 2.67 6.40
C ASP A 537 3.27 2.89 5.07
N GLN A 538 3.82 3.65 4.11
CA GLN A 538 3.29 3.70 2.75
C GLN A 538 3.30 2.32 2.09
N THR A 539 4.39 1.58 2.22
CA THR A 539 4.50 0.22 1.70
C THR A 539 3.35 -0.64 2.23
N ARG A 540 3.14 -0.69 3.54
CA ARG A 540 2.12 -1.53 4.17
C ARG A 540 0.70 -1.14 3.73
N ARG A 541 0.39 0.16 3.70
CA ARG A 541 -0.93 0.67 3.28
C ARG A 541 -1.23 0.36 1.82
N ARG A 542 -0.22 0.47 0.94
CA ARG A 542 -0.35 0.11 -0.47
C ARG A 542 -0.53 -1.40 -0.65
N VAL A 543 0.15 -2.23 0.14
CA VAL A 543 -0.10 -3.68 0.16
C VAL A 543 -1.57 -3.97 0.48
N LYS A 544 -2.13 -3.36 1.54
CA LYS A 544 -3.53 -3.55 1.92
C LYS A 544 -4.49 -3.12 0.81
N ALA A 545 -4.24 -1.98 0.16
CA ALA A 545 -5.05 -1.50 -0.97
C ALA A 545 -5.00 -2.46 -2.17
N TYR A 546 -3.80 -2.91 -2.55
CA TYR A 546 -3.67 -3.84 -3.67
C TYR A 546 -4.24 -5.23 -3.36
N LYS A 547 -4.17 -5.71 -2.13
CA LYS A 547 -4.86 -6.94 -1.72
C LYS A 547 -6.39 -6.80 -1.82
N ALA A 548 -6.95 -5.63 -1.53
CA ALA A 548 -8.38 -5.38 -1.74
C ALA A 548 -8.78 -5.42 -3.22
N LEU A 549 -7.96 -4.83 -4.10
CA LEU A 549 -8.24 -4.69 -5.52
C LEU A 549 -7.91 -5.94 -6.34
N MET A 550 -6.81 -6.63 -6.00
CA MET A 550 -6.32 -7.77 -6.77
C MET A 550 -6.74 -9.13 -6.18
N GLY A 551 -7.18 -9.15 -4.94
CA GLY A 551 -7.55 -10.37 -4.21
C GLY A 551 -6.55 -10.80 -3.14
N ASP A 552 -7.05 -11.56 -2.17
CA ASP A 552 -6.33 -11.91 -0.93
C ASP A 552 -5.03 -12.69 -1.15
N TYR A 553 -4.96 -13.47 -2.21
CA TYR A 553 -3.81 -14.30 -2.56
C TYR A 553 -2.85 -13.66 -3.57
N PHE A 554 -3.24 -12.52 -4.16
CA PHE A 554 -2.43 -11.93 -5.21
C PHE A 554 -1.06 -11.48 -4.68
N PRO A 555 0.07 -11.80 -5.34
CA PRO A 555 1.39 -11.44 -4.86
C PRO A 555 1.66 -9.94 -5.03
N VAL A 556 1.98 -9.30 -3.90
CA VAL A 556 2.40 -7.90 -3.85
C VAL A 556 3.86 -7.89 -3.43
N THR A 557 4.73 -7.21 -4.14
CA THR A 557 6.12 -7.03 -3.73
C THR A 557 6.30 -5.73 -2.97
N ALA A 558 6.97 -5.80 -1.83
CA ALA A 558 7.45 -4.62 -1.12
C ALA A 558 8.58 -4.01 -1.93
N ASP A 559 8.34 -2.80 -2.45
CA ASP A 559 9.26 -2.15 -3.36
C ASP A 559 10.61 -1.83 -2.72
N HIS A 560 11.60 -1.77 -3.58
CA HIS A 560 13.02 -1.69 -3.27
C HIS A 560 13.49 -0.40 -2.58
N ASN A 561 12.74 0.69 -2.63
CA ASN A 561 13.21 1.97 -2.09
C ASN A 561 13.15 2.02 -0.56
N ASN A 562 12.29 1.24 0.05
CA ASN A 562 12.13 1.16 1.49
C ASN A 562 11.96 -0.30 1.92
N ILE A 563 13.01 -1.10 1.68
CA ILE A 563 13.04 -2.48 2.11
C ILE A 563 13.15 -2.49 3.63
N TRP A 564 12.05 -2.79 4.26
CA TRP A 564 12.00 -3.08 5.67
C TRP A 564 11.36 -4.45 5.86
N TYR A 565 12.18 -5.44 6.04
CA TYR A 565 11.78 -6.84 6.06
C TYR A 565 10.65 -7.17 7.03
N PRO A 566 10.59 -6.60 8.26
CA PRO A 566 9.45 -6.79 9.13
C PRO A 566 8.11 -6.42 8.49
N SER A 567 8.06 -5.33 7.72
CA SER A 567 6.85 -4.93 6.99
C SER A 567 6.53 -5.91 5.87
N ALA A 568 7.52 -6.29 5.07
CA ALA A 568 7.31 -7.20 3.95
C ALA A 568 6.82 -8.57 4.44
N VAL A 569 7.48 -9.17 5.42
CA VAL A 569 7.09 -10.46 5.99
C VAL A 569 5.74 -10.37 6.70
N GLY A 570 5.52 -9.36 7.54
CA GLY A 570 4.29 -9.22 8.32
C GLY A 570 3.04 -8.95 7.47
N THR A 571 3.17 -8.32 6.32
CA THR A 571 2.06 -8.11 5.37
C THR A 571 1.89 -9.24 4.37
N GLY A 572 2.74 -10.27 4.39
CA GLY A 572 2.73 -11.34 3.40
C GLY A 572 3.13 -10.85 2.01
N SER A 573 4.08 -9.90 1.93
CA SER A 573 4.62 -9.41 0.67
C SER A 573 5.80 -10.27 0.19
N VAL A 574 6.01 -10.28 -1.12
CA VAL A 574 7.16 -10.92 -1.75
C VAL A 574 8.41 -10.07 -1.48
N LEU A 575 9.48 -10.69 -1.03
CA LEU A 575 10.74 -10.00 -0.78
C LEU A 575 11.48 -9.70 -2.08
N ILE A 576 12.07 -8.51 -2.12
CA ILE A 576 12.94 -8.04 -3.19
C ILE A 576 14.21 -7.46 -2.58
N GLU A 577 15.36 -7.70 -3.20
CA GLU A 577 16.64 -7.15 -2.78
C GLU A 577 17.38 -6.58 -3.98
N LYS A 578 18.10 -5.50 -3.78
CA LYS A 578 18.94 -4.87 -4.81
C LYS A 578 20.33 -4.52 -4.31
N ARG A 579 20.55 -4.60 -2.99
CA ARG A 579 21.85 -4.30 -2.38
C ARG A 579 22.87 -5.38 -2.75
N ASP A 580 24.15 -5.02 -2.66
CA ASP A 580 25.23 -5.99 -2.66
C ASP A 580 25.21 -6.75 -1.33
N LEU A 581 24.97 -8.06 -1.39
CA LEU A 581 24.82 -8.90 -0.20
C LEU A 581 26.18 -9.16 0.44
N SER A 582 26.63 -8.24 1.29
CA SER A 582 27.88 -8.35 2.02
C SER A 582 27.75 -7.83 3.46
N GLY A 583 28.57 -8.33 4.38
CA GLY A 583 28.58 -7.90 5.78
C GLY A 583 27.19 -7.99 6.45
N THR A 584 26.84 -6.98 7.24
CA THR A 584 25.56 -6.92 7.99
C THR A 584 24.31 -6.95 7.11
N ALA A 585 24.37 -6.41 5.89
CA ALA A 585 23.26 -6.46 4.94
C ALA A 585 22.94 -7.91 4.52
N LYS A 586 23.97 -8.74 4.36
CA LYS A 586 23.82 -10.17 4.08
C LYS A 586 23.20 -10.90 5.26
N GLU A 587 23.73 -10.69 6.48
CA GLU A 587 23.22 -11.33 7.70
C GLU A 587 21.77 -10.98 7.95
N GLU A 588 21.39 -9.71 7.77
CA GLU A 588 20.02 -9.25 7.89
C GLU A 588 19.12 -9.91 6.85
N TYR A 589 19.55 -9.93 5.58
CA TYR A 589 18.78 -10.54 4.50
C TYR A 589 18.58 -12.05 4.74
N GLU A 590 19.65 -12.78 5.04
CA GLU A 590 19.58 -14.21 5.31
C GLU A 590 18.65 -14.55 6.48
N LYS A 591 18.67 -13.73 7.55
CA LYS A 591 17.73 -13.87 8.67
C LYS A 591 16.28 -13.76 8.21
N TRP A 592 15.95 -12.70 7.52
CA TRP A 592 14.56 -12.43 7.13
C TRP A 592 14.07 -13.36 6.01
N LEU A 593 14.98 -13.77 5.14
CA LEU A 593 14.70 -14.78 4.14
C LEU A 593 14.39 -16.12 4.80
N GLY A 594 15.18 -16.55 5.77
CA GLY A 594 14.92 -17.80 6.52
C GLY A 594 13.56 -17.78 7.22
N ILE A 595 13.15 -16.62 7.77
CA ILE A 595 11.81 -16.43 8.34
C ILE A 595 10.75 -16.54 7.23
N ALA A 596 10.89 -15.78 6.14
CA ALA A 596 9.94 -15.77 5.04
C ALA A 596 9.76 -17.16 4.40
N ASP A 597 10.85 -17.90 4.23
CA ASP A 597 10.85 -19.28 3.70
C ASP A 597 10.13 -20.26 4.66
N THR A 598 10.26 -20.01 5.95
CA THR A 598 9.59 -20.85 6.97
C THR A 598 8.08 -20.59 7.03
N VAL A 599 7.66 -19.33 7.05
CA VAL A 599 6.24 -18.97 7.22
C VAL A 599 5.48 -18.86 5.91
N GLN A 600 6.14 -18.53 4.81
CA GLN A 600 5.61 -18.40 3.45
C GLN A 600 4.33 -17.57 3.34
N LEU A 601 4.24 -16.47 4.08
CA LEU A 601 3.04 -15.65 4.17
C LEU A 601 2.65 -14.99 2.84
N GLN A 602 3.58 -14.80 1.92
CA GLN A 602 3.31 -14.31 0.57
C GLN A 602 2.38 -15.24 -0.24
N LYS A 603 2.30 -16.53 0.15
CA LYS A 603 1.37 -17.52 -0.40
C LYS A 603 0.12 -17.72 0.47
N GLY A 604 -0.02 -16.98 1.55
CA GLY A 604 -1.16 -17.01 2.45
C GLY A 604 -2.32 -16.14 1.97
N ARG A 605 -3.47 -16.29 2.61
CA ARG A 605 -4.65 -15.46 2.43
C ARG A 605 -4.53 -14.21 3.30
N PHE A 606 -4.47 -13.04 2.69
CA PHE A 606 -4.55 -11.78 3.40
C PHE A 606 -5.97 -11.55 3.92
N ILE A 607 -6.11 -11.13 5.19
CA ILE A 607 -7.40 -10.84 5.82
C ILE A 607 -7.40 -9.37 6.22
N GLY A 608 -7.95 -8.52 5.36
CA GLY A 608 -7.84 -7.08 5.50
C GLY A 608 -8.95 -6.39 6.28
N ASP A 609 -10.02 -7.12 6.63
CA ASP A 609 -11.27 -6.61 7.22
C ASP A 609 -11.36 -6.76 8.74
N LEU A 610 -10.38 -7.41 9.38
CA LEU A 610 -10.41 -7.64 10.83
C LEU A 610 -10.06 -6.39 11.66
N TYR A 611 -9.22 -5.50 11.11
CA TYR A 611 -8.76 -4.30 11.79
C TYR A 611 -8.92 -3.07 10.91
N SER A 612 -9.45 -2.01 11.51
CA SER A 612 -9.67 -0.73 10.83
C SER A 612 -8.49 0.21 11.04
N TYR A 613 -7.80 0.54 9.97
CA TYR A 613 -6.68 1.47 10.00
C TYR A 613 -7.12 2.83 10.56
N GLY A 614 -6.36 3.32 11.53
CA GLY A 614 -6.63 4.61 12.17
C GLY A 614 -7.60 4.58 13.36
N PHE A 615 -8.26 3.45 13.62
CA PHE A 615 -9.25 3.28 14.70
C PHE A 615 -8.91 2.17 15.67
N ASP A 616 -8.38 1.03 15.20
CA ASP A 616 -7.83 0.01 16.09
C ASP A 616 -6.54 0.49 16.80
N PRO A 617 -6.20 -0.04 17.98
CA PRO A 617 -5.05 0.44 18.76
C PRO A 617 -3.71 0.40 18.04
N TYR A 618 -3.48 -0.57 17.16
CA TYR A 618 -2.25 -0.70 16.36
C TYR A 618 -2.55 -0.73 14.88
N GLU A 619 -1.62 -0.28 14.06
CA GLU A 619 -1.60 -0.61 12.64
C GLU A 619 -1.36 -2.11 12.52
N THR A 620 -2.38 -2.86 12.02
CA THR A 620 -2.40 -4.32 12.10
C THR A 620 -2.71 -4.95 10.74
N TYR A 621 -1.98 -6.02 10.43
CA TYR A 621 -2.18 -6.84 9.24
C TYR A 621 -2.27 -8.31 9.62
N VAL A 622 -3.10 -9.06 8.88
CA VAL A 622 -3.36 -10.46 9.17
C VAL A 622 -3.24 -11.30 7.90
N VAL A 623 -2.54 -12.43 8.03
CA VAL A 623 -2.44 -13.43 6.97
C VAL A 623 -2.78 -14.79 7.55
N GLU A 624 -3.67 -15.52 6.90
CA GLU A 624 -3.92 -16.93 7.20
C GLU A 624 -3.05 -17.80 6.27
N LYS A 625 -2.30 -18.72 6.85
CA LYS A 625 -1.52 -19.68 6.08
C LYS A 625 -1.62 -21.07 6.71
N ASP A 626 -2.09 -22.04 5.91
CA ASP A 626 -2.25 -23.43 6.33
C ASP A 626 -3.10 -23.61 7.61
N GLY A 627 -4.13 -22.76 7.78
CA GLY A 627 -5.02 -22.77 8.95
C GLY A 627 -4.46 -22.10 10.20
N VAL A 628 -3.31 -21.45 10.10
CA VAL A 628 -2.69 -20.66 11.17
C VAL A 628 -2.87 -19.17 10.86
N MET A 629 -3.29 -18.41 11.87
CA MET A 629 -3.42 -16.97 11.79
C MET A 629 -2.10 -16.29 12.20
N TYR A 630 -1.58 -15.44 11.34
CA TYR A 630 -0.39 -14.63 11.55
C TYR A 630 -0.79 -13.16 11.64
N TYR A 631 -0.32 -12.48 12.67
CA TYR A 631 -0.64 -11.08 12.94
C TYR A 631 0.66 -10.26 12.96
N ALA A 632 0.59 -9.07 12.38
CA ALA A 632 1.66 -8.10 12.37
C ALA A 632 1.16 -6.77 12.93
N PHE A 633 1.73 -6.35 14.06
CA PHE A 633 1.42 -5.09 14.74
C PHE A 633 2.60 -4.15 14.61
N TYR A 634 2.33 -2.88 14.29
CA TYR A 634 3.38 -1.87 14.07
C TYR A 634 3.21 -0.63 14.94
N LYS A 635 4.36 -0.12 15.43
CA LYS A 635 4.50 1.09 16.26
C LYS A 635 5.70 1.94 15.82
N ASP A 636 6.13 1.83 14.61
CA ASP A 636 7.39 2.32 14.03
C ASP A 636 7.36 3.77 13.51
N GLY A 637 6.56 4.63 14.10
CA GLY A 637 6.41 6.01 13.64
C GLY A 637 5.52 6.17 12.41
N SER A 638 4.67 5.16 12.10
CA SER A 638 3.61 5.27 11.11
C SER A 638 2.72 6.49 11.41
N LYS A 639 1.99 6.98 10.42
CA LYS A 639 0.99 8.06 10.61
C LYS A 639 -0.02 7.75 11.71
N TYR A 640 -0.16 6.47 12.02
CA TYR A 640 -0.98 5.95 13.08
C TYR A 640 -0.17 5.05 14.00
N SER A 641 0.32 5.62 15.09
CA SER A 641 1.04 4.89 16.14
C SER A 641 0.37 5.15 17.49
N PRO A 642 0.06 4.12 18.27
CA PRO A 642 -0.62 4.30 19.54
C PRO A 642 0.27 4.99 20.56
N THR A 643 -0.35 5.73 21.49
CA THR A 643 0.34 6.21 22.68
C THR A 643 0.39 5.09 23.72
N GLY A 644 1.57 4.79 24.25
CA GLY A 644 1.74 3.70 25.22
C GLY A 644 1.69 2.30 24.59
N TYR A 645 1.23 1.34 25.37
CA TYR A 645 1.09 -0.07 24.97
C TYR A 645 -0.32 -0.56 25.29
N PRO A 646 -1.32 -0.22 24.46
CA PRO A 646 -2.66 -0.76 24.62
C PRO A 646 -2.68 -2.28 24.49
N ASP A 647 -3.68 -2.91 25.09
CA ASP A 647 -3.88 -4.34 24.97
C ASP A 647 -4.04 -4.73 23.49
N ILE A 648 -3.50 -5.88 23.16
CA ILE A 648 -3.55 -6.50 21.84
C ILE A 648 -4.67 -7.51 21.82
N GLU A 649 -5.69 -7.29 21.00
CA GLU A 649 -6.76 -8.25 20.72
C GLU A 649 -6.48 -8.96 19.40
N LEU A 650 -6.50 -10.29 19.38
CA LEU A 650 -6.37 -11.11 18.17
C LEU A 650 -7.75 -11.43 17.61
N LYS A 651 -8.18 -10.68 16.62
CA LYS A 651 -9.48 -10.85 15.96
C LYS A 651 -9.45 -12.00 14.94
N GLY A 652 -10.59 -12.67 14.73
CA GLY A 652 -10.78 -13.69 13.70
C GLY A 652 -10.38 -15.11 14.09
N LEU A 653 -10.01 -15.36 15.34
CA LEU A 653 -9.76 -16.70 15.86
C LEU A 653 -11.08 -17.46 16.11
N ASP A 654 -11.03 -18.82 16.08
CA ASP A 654 -12.19 -19.64 16.42
C ASP A 654 -12.53 -19.47 17.92
N PRO A 655 -13.74 -18.99 18.26
CA PRO A 655 -14.11 -18.67 19.63
C PRO A 655 -14.09 -19.85 20.58
N ASN A 656 -14.13 -21.09 20.07
CA ASN A 656 -14.18 -22.32 20.87
C ASN A 656 -12.81 -22.96 21.06
N LYS A 657 -11.75 -22.38 20.53
CA LYS A 657 -10.40 -22.92 20.58
C LYS A 657 -9.49 -22.09 21.48
N MET A 658 -8.50 -22.77 22.03
CA MET A 658 -7.47 -22.17 22.88
C MET A 658 -6.18 -22.01 22.09
N TYR A 659 -5.46 -20.91 22.33
CA TYR A 659 -4.28 -20.55 21.55
C TYR A 659 -3.08 -20.21 22.43
N ARG A 660 -1.91 -20.59 21.92
CA ARG A 660 -0.59 -20.07 22.30
C ARG A 660 -0.15 -19.08 21.26
N ILE A 661 0.30 -17.91 21.67
CA ILE A 661 0.76 -16.85 20.81
C ILE A 661 2.28 -16.83 20.77
N VAL A 662 2.84 -17.00 19.58
CA VAL A 662 4.28 -17.15 19.38
C VAL A 662 4.79 -16.03 18.48
N ASP A 663 5.75 -15.27 18.97
CA ASP A 663 6.59 -14.43 18.11
C ASP A 663 7.43 -15.33 17.21
N TYR A 664 7.09 -15.34 15.92
CA TYR A 664 7.73 -16.25 14.98
C TYR A 664 9.07 -15.71 14.44
N VAL A 665 9.44 -14.48 14.78
CA VAL A 665 10.76 -13.91 14.47
C VAL A 665 11.82 -14.41 15.45
N ASN A 666 11.43 -14.50 16.74
CA ASN A 666 12.33 -14.88 17.84
C ASN A 666 12.02 -16.28 18.41
N ASP A 667 11.04 -17.00 17.83
CA ASP A 667 10.55 -18.31 18.27
C ASP A 667 10.20 -18.34 19.78
N ARG A 668 9.48 -17.31 20.25
CA ARG A 668 9.20 -17.08 21.66
C ARG A 668 7.69 -17.01 21.94
N VAL A 669 7.22 -17.65 22.99
CA VAL A 669 5.83 -17.55 23.47
C VAL A 669 5.64 -16.21 24.16
N VAL A 670 4.69 -15.39 23.66
CA VAL A 670 4.35 -14.08 24.23
C VAL A 670 3.06 -14.09 25.02
N ALA A 671 2.16 -15.04 24.74
CA ALA A 671 0.95 -15.29 25.52
C ALA A 671 0.52 -16.74 25.33
N THR A 672 -0.18 -17.29 26.29
CA THR A 672 -0.69 -18.67 26.23
C THR A 672 -2.05 -18.80 26.89
N ASN A 673 -2.72 -19.90 26.60
CA ASN A 673 -4.06 -20.24 27.15
C ASN A 673 -5.15 -19.19 26.84
N LEU A 674 -5.03 -18.49 25.71
CA LEU A 674 -6.03 -17.51 25.29
C LEU A 674 -7.16 -18.21 24.54
N MET A 675 -8.40 -17.97 24.95
CA MET A 675 -9.58 -18.43 24.20
C MET A 675 -9.84 -17.48 23.02
N GLY A 676 -10.22 -18.04 21.86
CA GLY A 676 -10.39 -17.26 20.64
C GLY A 676 -11.51 -16.20 20.68
N ASP A 677 -12.50 -16.34 21.59
CA ASP A 677 -13.54 -15.35 21.84
C ASP A 677 -13.07 -14.20 22.74
N ASN A 678 -11.90 -14.30 23.36
CA ASN A 678 -11.29 -13.29 24.23
C ASN A 678 -9.75 -13.40 24.19
N ALA A 679 -9.18 -13.44 22.99
CA ALA A 679 -7.73 -13.54 22.79
C ALA A 679 -7.06 -12.17 22.93
N VAL A 680 -7.00 -11.70 24.19
CA VAL A 680 -6.41 -10.40 24.54
C VAL A 680 -5.20 -10.63 25.42
N PHE A 681 -4.11 -9.91 25.11
CA PHE A 681 -2.89 -9.91 25.92
C PHE A 681 -2.19 -8.57 25.86
N ASN A 682 -1.26 -8.32 26.78
CA ASN A 682 -0.42 -7.12 26.77
C ASN A 682 1.03 -7.52 26.64
N THR A 683 1.75 -6.85 25.76
CA THR A 683 3.21 -7.00 25.63
C THR A 683 3.81 -5.72 25.07
N ARG A 684 5.11 -5.55 25.22
CA ARG A 684 5.84 -4.36 24.73
C ARG A 684 6.71 -4.72 23.56
N PHE A 685 6.78 -3.82 22.62
CA PHE A 685 7.67 -3.90 21.47
C PHE A 685 7.97 -2.48 20.96
N SER A 686 9.15 -2.25 20.37
CA SER A 686 9.55 -0.93 19.91
C SER A 686 8.91 -0.57 18.57
N ASP A 687 9.10 -1.40 17.55
CA ASP A 687 8.76 -1.07 16.18
C ASP A 687 7.69 -1.99 15.60
N TYR A 688 7.83 -3.29 15.86
CA TYR A 688 6.90 -4.30 15.35
C TYR A 688 6.79 -5.49 16.29
N LEU A 689 5.66 -6.19 16.18
CA LEU A 689 5.43 -7.48 16.80
C LEU A 689 4.79 -8.41 15.76
N LEU A 690 5.49 -9.49 15.41
CA LEU A 690 5.06 -10.46 14.41
C LEU A 690 4.75 -11.78 15.11
N VAL A 691 3.47 -12.13 15.24
CA VAL A 691 3.04 -13.30 15.99
C VAL A 691 2.17 -14.24 15.18
N LYS A 692 2.15 -15.51 15.56
CA LYS A 692 1.20 -16.52 15.09
C LYS A 692 0.38 -17.09 16.25
N ALA A 693 -0.89 -17.38 16.00
CA ALA A 693 -1.78 -18.05 16.94
C ALA A 693 -1.76 -19.55 16.66
N VAL A 694 -1.18 -20.30 17.57
CA VAL A 694 -1.07 -21.77 17.49
C VAL A 694 -2.13 -22.39 18.38
N GLU A 695 -3.04 -23.18 17.79
CA GLU A 695 -4.07 -23.92 18.53
C GLU A 695 -3.43 -24.91 19.50
N ILE A 696 -3.92 -24.94 20.75
CA ILE A 696 -3.53 -25.90 21.77
C ILE A 696 -4.76 -26.60 22.32
N SER A 697 -4.68 -27.92 22.52
CA SER A 697 -5.80 -28.75 23.04
C SER A 697 -5.82 -28.84 24.57
N GLU A 698 -4.71 -28.62 25.22
CA GLU A 698 -4.51 -28.60 26.67
C GLU A 698 -3.84 -27.30 27.08
N PRO A 699 -4.14 -26.77 28.27
CA PRO A 699 -3.48 -25.57 28.76
C PRO A 699 -1.96 -25.76 28.80
N ASP A 700 -1.27 -24.75 28.29
CA ASP A 700 0.18 -24.71 28.30
C ASP A 700 0.69 -24.45 29.71
N PRO A 701 1.60 -25.29 30.25
CA PRO A 701 2.21 -25.05 31.54
C PRO A 701 3.30 -23.98 31.55
N GLU A 702 3.77 -23.54 30.37
CA GLU A 702 4.86 -22.56 30.30
C GLU A 702 4.37 -21.16 30.69
N PRO A 703 5.08 -20.46 31.59
CA PRO A 703 4.74 -19.10 31.92
C PRO A 703 5.00 -18.16 30.73
N VAL A 704 4.13 -17.19 30.56
CA VAL A 704 4.39 -16.06 29.64
C VAL A 704 5.57 -15.26 30.18
N ASP A 705 6.55 -15.00 29.35
CA ASP A 705 7.67 -14.15 29.71
C ASP A 705 7.23 -12.68 29.74
N PRO A 706 7.16 -12.05 30.93
CA PRO A 706 6.77 -10.65 31.04
C PRO A 706 7.78 -9.69 30.41
N ASP A 707 9.04 -10.13 30.19
CA ASP A 707 10.11 -9.30 29.65
C ASP A 707 10.34 -9.46 28.15
N TYR A 708 9.31 -9.90 27.43
CA TYR A 708 9.39 -9.93 25.98
C TYR A 708 9.79 -8.55 25.40
N GLY A 709 10.85 -8.53 24.59
CA GLY A 709 11.40 -7.29 24.02
C GLY A 709 12.39 -6.56 24.92
N PHE A 710 12.58 -7.00 26.17
CA PHE A 710 13.57 -6.45 27.07
C PHE A 710 14.93 -7.16 26.91
N THR A 711 16.00 -6.40 27.04
CA THR A 711 17.35 -6.92 27.17
C THR A 711 17.61 -7.22 28.64
N SER A 712 17.96 -8.46 28.96
CA SER A 712 18.29 -8.88 30.32
C SER A 712 19.77 -8.61 30.64
N VAL A 713 20.03 -8.12 31.85
CA VAL A 713 21.36 -7.87 32.38
C VAL A 713 21.44 -8.59 33.73
N ASP A 714 22.23 -9.64 33.79
CA ASP A 714 22.37 -10.51 34.94
C ASP A 714 23.16 -9.83 36.07
N ASP A 715 23.01 -10.34 37.30
CA ASP A 715 23.66 -9.77 38.51
C ASP A 715 25.20 -9.68 38.40
N ARG A 716 25.83 -10.46 37.53
CA ARG A 716 27.29 -10.52 37.34
C ARG A 716 27.79 -9.75 36.12
N ASP A 717 26.91 -9.08 35.38
CA ASP A 717 27.31 -8.32 34.23
C ASP A 717 28.25 -7.17 34.59
N GLU A 718 29.25 -6.95 33.74
CA GLU A 718 30.26 -5.89 33.93
C GLU A 718 29.65 -4.47 33.88
N ALA A 719 28.47 -4.29 33.32
CA ALA A 719 27.72 -3.04 33.30
C ALA A 719 27.17 -2.63 34.67
N LEU A 720 27.12 -3.56 35.66
CA LEU A 720 26.62 -3.30 36.98
C LEU A 720 27.74 -2.85 37.93
N ILE A 721 27.62 -1.63 38.44
CA ILE A 721 28.62 -1.04 39.33
C ILE A 721 28.16 -1.17 40.79
N TYR A 722 28.73 -2.11 41.52
CA TYR A 722 28.44 -2.36 42.93
C TYR A 722 29.31 -1.52 43.85
N THR A 723 28.72 -0.94 44.90
CA THR A 723 29.41 -0.20 45.95
C THR A 723 29.01 -0.74 47.33
N GLY A 724 29.92 -0.92 48.21
CA GLY A 724 29.70 -1.54 49.53
C GLY A 724 30.00 -3.04 49.53
N THR A 725 29.49 -3.77 50.53
CA THR A 725 29.71 -5.21 50.66
C THR A 725 28.53 -5.97 50.06
N TRP A 726 28.80 -6.77 49.03
CA TRP A 726 27.85 -7.66 48.36
C TRP A 726 28.34 -9.09 48.41
N HIS A 727 27.41 -10.04 48.42
CA HIS A 727 27.68 -11.47 48.48
C HIS A 727 26.97 -12.16 47.31
N ASP A 728 27.62 -13.23 46.83
CA ASP A 728 27.01 -14.05 45.75
C ASP A 728 26.04 -15.05 46.38
N ASP A 729 24.88 -15.21 45.75
CA ASP A 729 23.94 -16.33 45.96
C ASP A 729 23.85 -17.17 44.68
N ASN A 730 23.81 -18.50 44.84
CA ASN A 730 23.72 -19.41 43.71
C ASN A 730 22.50 -20.33 43.92
N ASN A 731 21.44 -20.06 43.20
CA ASN A 731 20.20 -20.80 43.30
C ASN A 731 19.53 -20.89 41.92
N ALA A 732 19.14 -22.06 41.53
CA ALA A 732 18.48 -22.32 40.24
C ALA A 732 17.17 -21.56 40.03
N SER A 733 16.62 -20.94 41.07
CA SER A 733 15.44 -20.08 40.97
C SER A 733 15.72 -18.67 40.43
N PHE A 734 16.99 -18.26 40.33
CA PHE A 734 17.39 -16.98 39.80
C PHE A 734 17.71 -17.07 38.29
N SER A 735 17.73 -15.93 37.65
CA SER A 735 18.26 -15.79 36.30
C SER A 735 19.70 -16.31 36.24
N GLU A 736 20.01 -17.09 35.21
CA GLU A 736 21.33 -17.76 35.07
C GLU A 736 21.77 -18.55 36.29
N GLY A 737 20.91 -18.73 37.30
CA GLY A 737 21.15 -19.46 38.52
C GLY A 737 21.94 -18.67 39.60
N THR A 738 21.96 -17.34 39.46
CA THR A 738 22.76 -16.48 40.37
C THR A 738 22.00 -15.21 40.76
N ALA A 739 22.39 -14.67 41.96
CA ALA A 739 22.00 -13.33 42.39
C ALA A 739 23.08 -12.75 43.28
N ARG A 740 23.11 -11.43 43.43
CA ARG A 740 23.93 -10.76 44.45
C ARG A 740 23.07 -10.09 45.50
N TYR A 741 23.38 -10.35 46.78
CA TYR A 741 22.66 -9.75 47.89
C TYR A 741 23.54 -8.93 48.80
N THR A 742 22.94 -8.00 49.52
CA THR A 742 23.57 -7.24 50.59
C THR A 742 22.61 -7.05 51.78
N ASN A 743 23.20 -6.94 52.97
CA ASN A 743 22.50 -6.46 54.17
C ASN A 743 23.18 -5.23 54.74
N SER A 744 24.10 -4.66 53.99
CA SER A 744 24.89 -3.48 54.44
C SER A 744 24.12 -2.21 54.06
N THR A 745 23.68 -1.43 55.04
CA THR A 745 23.04 -0.15 54.84
C THR A 745 23.93 0.74 53.96
N ASP A 746 23.30 1.42 52.98
CA ASP A 746 23.89 2.30 51.97
C ASP A 746 24.78 1.59 50.93
N ALA A 747 24.88 0.25 50.95
CA ALA A 747 25.40 -0.48 49.81
C ALA A 747 24.50 -0.27 48.61
N SER A 748 25.07 -0.12 47.43
CA SER A 748 24.29 0.20 46.21
C SER A 748 24.80 -0.50 44.97
N VAL A 749 23.92 -0.63 43.99
CA VAL A 749 24.24 -0.98 42.61
C VAL A 749 23.77 0.12 41.69
N VAL A 750 24.53 0.40 40.64
CA VAL A 750 24.22 1.35 39.59
C VAL A 750 24.28 0.65 38.25
N PHE A 751 23.26 0.88 37.40
CA PHE A 751 23.21 0.41 36.03
C PHE A 751 22.82 1.56 35.11
N SER A 752 23.60 1.79 34.04
CA SER A 752 23.25 2.75 32.97
C SER A 752 22.80 2.00 31.72
N PHE A 753 21.72 2.45 31.13
CA PHE A 753 21.13 1.85 29.94
C PHE A 753 20.59 2.92 28.99
N THR A 754 20.54 2.61 27.70
CA THR A 754 19.87 3.44 26.72
C THR A 754 18.56 2.76 26.36
N GLY A 755 17.42 3.36 26.75
CA GLY A 755 16.16 2.66 26.64
C GLY A 755 14.94 3.51 26.97
N THR A 756 13.78 2.86 26.97
CA THR A 756 12.47 3.45 27.28
C THR A 756 11.81 2.83 28.52
N SER A 757 12.38 1.77 29.05
CA SER A 757 11.82 1.05 30.21
C SER A 757 12.90 0.29 30.96
N ILE A 758 12.73 0.09 32.26
CA ILE A 758 13.62 -0.68 33.12
C ILE A 758 12.84 -1.42 34.18
N ARG A 759 13.25 -2.65 34.48
CA ARG A 759 12.77 -3.48 35.57
C ARG A 759 13.94 -3.96 36.42
N TRP A 760 13.71 -4.02 37.74
CA TRP A 760 14.61 -4.67 38.68
C TRP A 760 13.95 -5.93 39.23
N TYR A 761 14.59 -7.05 39.06
CA TYR A 761 14.21 -8.34 39.61
C TYR A 761 15.08 -8.77 40.78
N GLY A 762 14.43 -9.36 41.77
CA GLY A 762 15.08 -9.88 42.97
C GLY A 762 14.15 -10.86 43.71
N GLN A 763 14.42 -11.10 44.98
CA GLN A 763 13.66 -12.00 45.84
C GLN A 763 12.88 -11.22 46.91
N ARG A 764 11.73 -11.77 47.27
CA ARG A 764 11.05 -11.47 48.54
C ARG A 764 11.27 -12.58 49.53
N ASP A 765 11.53 -12.24 50.81
CA ASP A 765 11.54 -13.17 51.93
C ASP A 765 11.32 -12.42 53.25
N THR A 766 11.03 -13.17 54.32
CA THR A 766 10.72 -12.64 55.68
C THR A 766 11.88 -11.94 56.35
N ASN A 767 13.13 -12.16 55.90
CA ASN A 767 14.33 -11.49 56.38
C ASN A 767 14.81 -10.37 55.45
N PHE A 768 14.08 -10.12 54.33
CA PHE A 768 14.41 -9.04 53.43
C PHE A 768 13.91 -7.70 53.98
N GLY A 769 14.40 -6.62 53.41
CA GLY A 769 14.16 -5.26 53.94
C GLY A 769 13.86 -4.27 52.84
N THR A 770 14.29 -3.05 53.02
CA THR A 770 13.94 -1.96 52.14
C THR A 770 15.10 -1.43 51.31
N ALA A 771 14.82 -1.02 50.09
CA ALA A 771 15.77 -0.34 49.21
C ALA A 771 15.13 0.93 48.60
N GLU A 772 15.92 2.00 48.53
CA GLU A 772 15.58 3.18 47.77
C GLU A 772 16.00 2.99 46.31
N VAL A 773 15.09 3.32 45.41
CA VAL A 773 15.28 3.27 43.95
C VAL A 773 15.35 4.66 43.38
N TYR A 774 16.46 4.98 42.77
CA TYR A 774 16.70 6.22 42.06
C TYR A 774 16.73 5.96 40.56
N LEU A 775 16.16 6.84 39.79
CA LEU A 775 16.26 6.87 38.33
C LEU A 775 16.67 8.29 37.93
N ASP A 776 17.80 8.41 37.24
CA ASP A 776 18.42 9.68 36.84
C ASP A 776 18.65 10.62 38.04
N ASP A 777 19.23 10.05 39.12
CA ASP A 777 19.49 10.72 40.41
C ASP A 777 18.23 11.18 41.19
N GLU A 778 17.01 10.94 40.68
CA GLU A 778 15.77 11.23 41.36
C GLU A 778 15.25 10.01 42.12
N LEU A 779 14.93 10.18 43.42
CA LEU A 779 14.29 9.13 44.22
C LEU A 779 12.89 8.85 43.68
N LYS A 780 12.65 7.68 43.12
CA LYS A 780 11.33 7.27 42.59
C LYS A 780 10.47 6.60 43.66
N THR A 781 11.04 5.70 44.43
CA THR A 781 10.31 4.96 45.46
C THR A 781 11.24 4.30 46.47
N THR A 782 10.63 3.82 47.56
CA THR A 782 11.26 2.86 48.47
C THR A 782 10.52 1.53 48.33
N VAL A 783 11.25 0.52 47.89
CA VAL A 783 10.73 -0.85 47.74
C VAL A 783 10.92 -1.59 49.06
N ASP A 784 9.88 -2.29 49.53
CA ASP A 784 9.94 -3.25 50.62
C ASP A 784 9.92 -4.68 50.06
N ALA A 785 11.04 -5.40 50.18
CA ALA A 785 11.17 -6.76 49.72
C ALA A 785 10.83 -7.80 50.83
N ASN A 786 10.39 -7.36 52.05
CA ASN A 786 9.90 -8.23 53.08
C ASN A 786 8.55 -8.84 52.67
N GLY A 787 8.43 -10.17 52.72
CA GLY A 787 7.20 -10.85 52.31
C GLY A 787 7.28 -12.37 52.38
N ALA A 788 6.34 -13.02 51.71
CA ALA A 788 6.42 -14.48 51.49
C ALA A 788 7.61 -14.77 50.56
N ALA A 789 8.32 -15.89 50.81
CA ALA A 789 9.49 -16.28 50.03
C ALA A 789 9.11 -16.54 48.56
N GLU A 790 9.66 -15.73 47.64
CA GLU A 790 9.44 -15.80 46.20
C GLU A 790 10.66 -15.21 45.49
N ALA A 791 11.25 -15.97 44.58
CA ALA A 791 12.42 -15.56 43.79
C ALA A 791 12.03 -15.07 42.40
N GLY A 792 12.85 -14.24 41.76
CA GLY A 792 12.62 -13.72 40.41
C GLY A 792 11.43 -12.75 40.31
N VAL A 793 11.12 -12.05 41.40
CA VAL A 793 9.99 -11.08 41.43
C VAL A 793 10.44 -9.75 40.89
N CYS A 794 9.60 -9.13 40.03
CA CYS A 794 9.79 -7.73 39.65
C CYS A 794 9.52 -6.83 40.89
N LEU A 795 10.59 -6.29 41.46
CA LEU A 795 10.52 -5.44 42.64
C LEU A 795 10.30 -3.97 42.30
N PHE A 796 10.74 -3.55 41.14
CA PHE A 796 10.52 -2.18 40.61
C PHE A 796 10.43 -2.20 39.10
N GLU A 797 9.57 -1.34 38.60
CA GLU A 797 9.53 -1.03 37.17
C GLU A 797 9.32 0.46 36.92
N ALA A 798 9.98 0.97 35.88
CA ALA A 798 9.72 2.28 35.29
C ALA A 798 9.58 2.09 33.78
N LEU A 799 8.46 2.54 33.24
CA LEU A 799 8.01 2.29 31.89
C LEU A 799 7.72 3.63 31.21
N ASP A 800 7.74 3.63 29.88
CA ASP A 800 7.45 4.84 29.08
C ASP A 800 8.41 6.01 29.37
N LEU A 801 9.67 5.71 29.64
CA LEU A 801 10.71 6.71 29.76
C LEU A 801 11.01 7.33 28.40
N PRO A 802 11.46 8.58 28.34
CA PRO A 802 12.00 9.14 27.09
C PRO A 802 13.10 8.24 26.52
N ALA A 803 13.19 8.07 25.21
CA ALA A 803 14.29 7.36 24.58
C ALA A 803 15.60 8.14 24.81
N ALA A 804 16.36 7.75 25.81
CA ALA A 804 17.57 8.43 26.27
C ALA A 804 18.51 7.46 27.01
N GLU A 805 19.70 7.94 27.35
CA GLU A 805 20.54 7.27 28.34
C GLU A 805 19.96 7.55 29.74
N HIS A 806 19.68 6.50 30.50
CA HIS A 806 19.16 6.53 31.87
C HIS A 806 20.09 5.81 32.84
N THR A 807 19.98 6.14 34.11
CA THR A 807 20.72 5.48 35.16
C THR A 807 19.77 5.08 36.29
N ILE A 808 19.67 3.75 36.56
CA ILE A 808 19.01 3.24 37.76
C ILE A 808 20.01 2.98 38.84
N LYS A 809 19.68 3.36 40.08
CA LYS A 809 20.48 3.08 41.27
C LYS A 809 19.58 2.52 42.37
N ILE A 810 19.98 1.36 42.90
CA ILE A 810 19.33 0.71 44.05
C ILE A 810 20.22 0.85 45.27
N VAL A 811 19.67 1.33 46.38
CA VAL A 811 20.39 1.57 47.63
C VAL A 811 19.75 0.80 48.79
N CYS A 812 20.42 -0.11 49.39
CA CYS A 812 19.96 -0.85 50.58
C CYS A 812 19.80 0.09 51.81
N LYS A 813 18.61 0.05 52.41
CA LYS A 813 18.27 0.89 53.58
C LYS A 813 18.10 0.06 54.85
N SER A 814 17.57 -1.15 54.74
CA SER A 814 17.39 -2.06 55.89
C SER A 814 17.24 -3.51 55.40
N GLY A 815 17.57 -4.46 56.28
CA GLY A 815 17.41 -5.89 55.99
C GLY A 815 18.31 -6.37 54.86
N VAL A 816 17.86 -7.45 54.20
CA VAL A 816 18.52 -7.99 53.01
C VAL A 816 17.82 -7.43 51.77
N ILE A 817 18.58 -7.09 50.76
CA ILE A 817 18.08 -6.91 49.38
C ILE A 817 19.02 -7.68 48.44
N ASP A 818 18.49 -8.08 47.29
CA ASP A 818 19.28 -8.72 46.25
C ASP A 818 19.00 -8.13 44.86
N ILE A 819 19.90 -8.45 43.96
CA ILE A 819 19.80 -8.19 42.53
C ILE A 819 19.90 -9.57 41.86
N ASP A 820 18.82 -10.01 41.25
CA ASP A 820 18.78 -11.14 40.33
C ASP A 820 19.20 -10.67 38.94
N ARG A 821 18.44 -9.74 38.39
CA ARG A 821 18.76 -9.12 37.11
C ARG A 821 18.07 -7.76 36.94
N PHE A 822 18.55 -7.01 35.99
CA PHE A 822 17.76 -5.91 35.35
C PHE A 822 17.26 -6.37 33.99
N ALA A 823 16.11 -5.88 33.60
CA ALA A 823 15.59 -6.01 32.23
C ALA A 823 15.20 -4.62 31.72
N TYR A 824 15.69 -4.22 30.55
CA TYR A 824 15.41 -2.91 30.00
C TYR A 824 15.01 -3.01 28.53
N GLU A 825 14.08 -2.16 28.12
CA GLU A 825 13.71 -2.02 26.71
C GLU A 825 14.70 -1.08 26.04
N ALA A 826 15.54 -1.62 25.17
CA ALA A 826 16.59 -0.87 24.49
C ALA A 826 15.96 0.10 23.46
N ALA A 827 16.43 1.35 23.45
CA ALA A 827 16.09 2.33 22.44
C ALA A 827 17.31 2.66 21.59
N THR A 828 17.12 2.72 20.28
CA THR A 828 18.10 3.31 19.39
C THR A 828 17.96 4.82 19.48
N LEU A 829 18.94 5.50 20.05
CA LEU A 829 18.95 6.96 20.01
C LEU A 829 19.22 7.40 18.58
N GLU A 830 18.26 8.09 17.97
CA GLU A 830 18.55 8.80 16.74
C GLU A 830 19.70 9.79 17.00
N PRO A 831 20.78 9.70 16.24
CA PRO A 831 21.91 10.61 16.45
C PRO A 831 21.43 12.04 16.21
N ILE A 832 21.61 12.90 17.20
CA ILE A 832 21.33 14.34 17.07
C ILE A 832 22.41 14.94 16.18
N TYR A 833 22.06 15.24 14.94
CA TYR A 833 22.96 15.91 14.00
C TYR A 833 22.75 17.43 14.08
N GLU A 834 23.82 18.15 14.40
CA GLU A 834 23.88 19.57 14.11
C GLU A 834 24.06 19.74 12.59
N LYS A 835 23.09 20.38 11.92
CA LYS A 835 23.17 20.66 10.48
C LYS A 835 24.02 21.90 10.24
N VAL A 836 25.02 21.78 9.39
CA VAL A 836 25.91 22.88 8.98
C VAL A 836 25.60 23.19 7.52
N ASP A 837 25.22 24.43 7.23
CA ASP A 837 24.96 24.90 5.87
C ASP A 837 26.25 24.97 5.04
N ALA A 838 26.16 24.76 3.75
CA ALA A 838 27.29 24.79 2.85
C ALA A 838 28.02 26.16 2.82
N LEU A 839 27.32 27.24 3.13
CA LEU A 839 27.92 28.58 3.22
C LEU A 839 28.39 28.95 4.63
N SER A 840 28.41 28.01 5.56
CA SER A 840 28.86 28.23 6.93
C SER A 840 30.35 28.53 6.98
N ASP A 841 30.76 29.51 7.80
CA ASP A 841 32.15 29.84 8.10
C ASP A 841 32.92 28.70 8.82
N ARG A 842 32.20 27.65 9.24
CA ARG A 842 32.79 26.42 9.81
C ARG A 842 33.36 25.49 8.74
N ILE A 843 33.05 25.71 7.46
CA ILE A 843 33.56 24.92 6.35
C ILE A 843 34.63 25.76 5.63
N THR A 844 35.81 25.19 5.53
CA THR A 844 36.90 25.83 4.75
C THR A 844 36.96 25.22 3.36
N TYR A 845 36.80 26.03 2.36
CA TYR A 845 36.92 25.63 0.95
C TYR A 845 38.28 26.03 0.39
N VAL A 846 38.97 25.08 -0.25
CA VAL A 846 40.27 25.30 -0.90
C VAL A 846 40.15 24.88 -2.36
N GLY A 847 40.58 25.78 -3.27
CA GLY A 847 40.38 25.69 -4.72
C GLY A 847 39.23 26.57 -5.19
N ASN A 848 38.84 26.39 -6.44
CA ASN A 848 37.76 27.19 -7.05
C ASN A 848 36.41 26.56 -6.81
N TRP A 849 35.61 27.10 -5.90
CA TRP A 849 34.26 26.64 -5.57
C TRP A 849 33.24 27.72 -5.96
N GLU A 850 32.12 27.30 -6.50
CA GLU A 850 30.99 28.14 -6.87
C GLU A 850 29.78 27.88 -5.96
N GLU A 851 29.13 28.96 -5.56
CA GLU A 851 27.83 28.83 -4.87
C GLU A 851 26.75 28.37 -5.84
N TYR A 852 25.95 27.42 -5.41
CA TYR A 852 24.83 26.88 -6.15
C TYR A 852 23.57 26.92 -5.29
N HIS A 853 22.50 27.55 -5.77
CA HIS A 853 21.28 27.77 -5.04
C HIS A 853 20.14 26.93 -5.62
N ASN A 854 19.50 26.15 -4.78
CA ASN A 854 18.30 25.37 -5.11
C ASN A 854 17.46 25.19 -3.84
N SER A 855 16.15 25.39 -3.91
CA SER A 855 15.23 25.26 -2.78
C SER A 855 15.21 23.84 -2.16
N GLU A 856 15.71 22.85 -2.86
CA GLU A 856 15.83 21.46 -2.37
C GLU A 856 17.02 21.26 -1.43
N PHE A 857 17.98 22.16 -1.42
CA PHE A 857 19.12 22.09 -0.50
C PHE A 857 18.79 22.62 0.89
N TYR A 858 19.51 22.12 1.87
CA TYR A 858 19.44 22.67 3.23
C TYR A 858 19.79 24.17 3.18
N MET A 859 18.93 25.02 3.74
CA MET A 859 19.03 26.48 3.67
C MET A 859 19.03 27.04 2.22
N GLY A 860 18.77 26.21 1.21
CA GLY A 860 18.76 26.59 -0.19
C GLY A 860 20.13 26.70 -0.86
N ASN A 861 21.19 26.22 -0.21
CA ASN A 861 22.57 26.44 -0.62
C ASN A 861 23.38 25.16 -0.80
N ALA A 862 24.24 25.15 -1.80
CA ALA A 862 25.32 24.16 -1.94
C ALA A 862 26.58 24.83 -2.50
N MET A 863 27.71 24.18 -2.35
CA MET A 863 28.97 24.56 -2.99
C MET A 863 29.39 23.48 -3.96
N ARG A 864 29.82 23.85 -5.17
CA ARG A 864 30.27 22.90 -6.19
C ARG A 864 31.60 23.33 -6.78
N THR A 865 32.37 22.37 -7.26
CA THR A 865 33.64 22.60 -7.95
C THR A 865 33.81 21.58 -9.09
N ASP A 866 34.47 21.98 -10.17
CA ASP A 866 34.97 21.09 -11.23
C ASP A 866 36.53 21.01 -11.23
N GLU A 867 37.16 21.64 -10.23
CA GLU A 867 38.62 21.69 -10.12
C GLU A 867 39.15 20.42 -9.41
N ALA A 868 39.92 19.64 -10.13
CA ALA A 868 40.57 18.46 -9.55
C ALA A 868 41.56 18.83 -8.43
N GLY A 869 41.36 18.28 -7.25
CA GLY A 869 42.19 18.58 -6.08
C GLY A 869 41.63 19.71 -5.20
N ALA A 870 40.54 20.36 -5.56
CA ALA A 870 39.81 21.23 -4.65
C ALA A 870 39.21 20.41 -3.52
N TYR A 871 39.15 20.96 -2.29
CA TYR A 871 38.57 20.25 -1.15
C TYR A 871 37.80 21.17 -0.20
N ALA A 872 36.89 20.57 0.56
CA ALA A 872 36.21 21.22 1.66
C ALA A 872 36.60 20.54 2.98
N GLU A 873 36.84 21.31 4.03
CA GLU A 873 37.22 20.81 5.35
C GLU A 873 36.28 21.35 6.43
N LEU A 874 35.73 20.43 7.24
CA LEU A 874 34.90 20.74 8.40
C LEU A 874 35.51 20.13 9.64
N THR A 875 35.87 20.95 10.65
CA THR A 875 36.25 20.46 11.97
C THR A 875 35.02 20.38 12.87
N PHE A 876 34.76 19.21 13.41
CA PHE A 876 33.61 18.97 14.29
C PHE A 876 33.99 18.19 15.54
N ARG A 877 33.16 18.28 16.59
CA ARG A 877 33.23 17.44 17.77
C ARG A 877 31.98 16.55 17.75
N GLY A 878 32.16 15.26 17.63
CA GLY A 878 31.07 14.30 17.58
C GLY A 878 31.59 12.90 17.31
N THR A 879 30.68 11.93 17.33
CA THR A 879 30.95 10.52 17.07
C THR A 879 30.66 10.12 15.63
N ALA A 880 29.96 10.98 14.85
CA ALA A 880 29.63 10.74 13.46
C ALA A 880 29.48 12.04 12.67
N VAL A 881 29.70 11.96 11.36
CA VAL A 881 29.42 13.03 10.40
C VAL A 881 28.68 12.45 9.19
N ARG A 882 27.72 13.20 8.64
CA ARG A 882 27.05 12.86 7.38
C ARG A 882 27.24 13.98 6.38
N LEU A 883 27.68 13.66 5.18
CA LEU A 883 27.74 14.56 4.05
C LEU A 883 26.48 14.34 3.19
N TYR A 884 25.76 15.40 2.94
CA TYR A 884 24.62 15.43 1.99
C TYR A 884 25.06 16.16 0.73
N ALA A 885 24.88 15.56 -0.42
CA ALA A 885 25.23 16.12 -1.72
C ALA A 885 24.19 15.73 -2.77
N GLU A 886 24.07 16.54 -3.80
CA GLU A 886 23.30 16.17 -4.98
C GLU A 886 24.03 15.07 -5.76
N MET A 887 23.28 14.13 -6.31
CA MET A 887 23.77 13.12 -7.26
C MET A 887 23.13 13.35 -8.63
N SER A 888 23.93 13.45 -9.66
CA SER A 888 23.47 13.61 -11.04
C SER A 888 24.50 12.98 -11.99
N PHE A 889 24.07 12.63 -13.20
CA PHE A 889 24.87 11.96 -14.23
C PHE A 889 26.12 12.75 -14.69
N ASN A 890 26.17 14.04 -14.42
CA ASN A 890 27.30 14.92 -14.76
C ASN A 890 28.17 15.28 -13.56
N PHE A 891 27.95 14.65 -12.40
CA PHE A 891 28.79 14.83 -11.22
C PHE A 891 29.95 13.83 -11.23
N GLY A 892 31.05 14.23 -10.63
CA GLY A 892 32.26 13.42 -10.49
C GLY A 892 32.31 12.66 -9.17
N THR A 893 33.49 12.14 -8.86
CA THR A 893 33.79 11.45 -7.59
C THR A 893 34.57 12.36 -6.66
N ALA A 894 34.40 12.19 -5.35
CA ALA A 894 35.16 12.84 -4.32
C ALA A 894 35.62 11.81 -3.29
N ASP A 895 36.87 11.95 -2.81
CA ASP A 895 37.38 11.18 -1.70
C ASP A 895 37.02 11.86 -0.38
N VAL A 896 36.56 11.09 0.59
CA VAL A 896 36.23 11.58 1.94
C VAL A 896 37.27 11.05 2.92
N TYR A 897 37.87 11.94 3.70
CA TYR A 897 38.85 11.63 4.72
C TYR A 897 38.36 12.07 6.10
N LEU A 898 38.48 11.20 7.13
CA LEU A 898 38.15 11.46 8.52
C LEU A 898 39.41 11.50 9.35
#